data_bc8da22ec11ae51653ed17a1ee72b2dd
#
_entry.id   bc8da22ec11ae51653ed17a1ee72b2dd
#
_cell.length_a   1.000
_cell.length_b   1.000
_cell.length_c   1.000
_cell.angle_alpha   90.00
_cell.angle_beta   90.00
_cell.angle_gamma   90.00
#
_symmetry.space_group_name_H-M   'P 1'
#
loop_
_entity.id
_entity.type
_entity.pdbx_description
1 polymer ?
#
loop_
_entity_poly.entity_id
_entity_poly.type
_entity_poly.pdbx_seq_one_letter_code
_entity_poly.pdbx_strand_id
1 'polypeptide(L)'
;MQPAVFRYTGFLTILLLFNPLLWSYARAEGVNFNAKYLYTDSNGDTKIKATGEKTSTNFDRLDQRYNLDISKNIYPYLIFATGSIYEYNKLTTETGGDRTRFNEETIRPFAELNLNNPIYQAGVSYRGFRIEEDISDLPDTSSDRDEYTATVGMTPPSTLFPDWNFTFRRTLTDDDPKTIDEELDVYFFETNYNPIRNLSADYSYTRRDTDDKLRGFDTKEQTHFGKIEYSQDFLDERLFMNTGYNIRYNKLEFPRSATLDSPLVRAAGLSSLDDTPADGPALTNNPALIDGNRVASAGLDLGLNGDATTLTNIGLDFGLSLDVDQIHIWVDRSLSNAVADSFSWEIYTSPDNLDTSTWTLVETVSPADFANFDNRFEINFAEVKTRFIKVVTRALSPTVPGSAQFPNIFVTEMEAFVTVSGDQIDNETKTTDQNFNLNLRGQISDRTVAGYNLLYTRQDQDPFNIERTQLTNDLFFNHIFNPVFSFTATGQRTDNSVESEDTTTYNYGASLVAAWLNTFSQSLTYSGTYLDEELGNAYQNSIFLRSNAALYRGWSLFVDGGYGWEEPVQSSSQITTWTLRSGTNVKPNDKLTLNLNYLYTRTNQSGLEIGPDSDKQFDIQAFFNPFDTLSLFAKVSWVDRDNRTDTFQNYSLNWAPFPDGDLQFFFIYNETLRSQDDYEERVIGPGLKWTIGRFGLLDLAYTWSRSEDNVQKVDSKILNGNLRIIF
;
A
#
# COMPACT_ATOMS: atom_id res chain seq x y z
N MET A 1 -34.96 6.95 -21.34
CA MET A 1 -35.14 5.81 -22.27
C MET A 1 -34.65 4.55 -21.58
N GLN A 2 -35.51 3.64 -21.21
CA GLN A 2 -35.21 2.46 -20.40
C GLN A 2 -34.45 1.39 -21.15
N PRO A 3 -33.65 0.55 -20.44
CA PRO A 3 -32.54 -0.22 -20.94
C PRO A 3 -32.98 -1.45 -21.72
N ALA A 4 -32.98 -1.34 -23.02
CA ALA A 4 -33.09 -2.50 -23.94
C ALA A 4 -31.79 -3.34 -23.92
N VAL A 5 -30.68 -2.80 -23.42
CA VAL A 5 -29.36 -3.45 -23.38
C VAL A 5 -29.33 -4.65 -22.43
N PHE A 6 -30.08 -4.61 -21.33
CA PHE A 6 -30.09 -5.68 -20.33
C PHE A 6 -30.69 -7.01 -20.78
N ARG A 7 -31.64 -6.96 -21.70
CA ARG A 7 -32.21 -8.21 -22.28
C ARG A 7 -31.31 -8.85 -23.33
N TYR A 8 -30.39 -8.07 -23.91
CA TYR A 8 -29.48 -8.55 -24.95
C TYR A 8 -28.18 -9.14 -24.44
N THR A 9 -27.63 -8.65 -23.30
CA THR A 9 -26.39 -9.20 -22.75
C THR A 9 -26.56 -10.58 -22.15
N GLY A 10 -27.59 -10.81 -21.34
CA GLY A 10 -27.93 -12.17 -20.87
C GLY A 10 -28.26 -13.13 -22.02
N PHE A 11 -28.94 -12.63 -23.07
CA PHE A 11 -29.28 -13.41 -24.26
C PHE A 11 -28.03 -13.65 -25.13
N LEU A 12 -27.12 -12.70 -25.26
CA LEU A 12 -25.85 -12.86 -25.98
C LEU A 12 -24.95 -13.88 -25.30
N THR A 13 -24.87 -13.85 -23.94
CA THR A 13 -24.10 -14.82 -23.15
C THR A 13 -24.68 -16.23 -23.27
N ILE A 14 -26.00 -16.38 -23.24
CA ILE A 14 -26.68 -17.66 -23.44
C ILE A 14 -26.51 -18.13 -24.92
N LEU A 15 -26.58 -17.20 -25.88
CA LEU A 15 -26.37 -17.49 -27.29
C LEU A 15 -24.92 -17.89 -27.59
N LEU A 16 -23.95 -17.27 -26.94
CA LEU A 16 -22.53 -17.63 -27.00
C LEU A 16 -22.26 -18.99 -26.35
N LEU A 17 -22.93 -19.33 -25.25
CA LEU A 17 -22.76 -20.60 -24.52
C LEU A 17 -23.39 -21.77 -25.28
N PHE A 18 -24.45 -21.56 -26.07
CA PHE A 18 -25.19 -22.64 -26.76
C PHE A 18 -24.99 -22.71 -28.27
N ASN A 19 -24.17 -21.83 -28.88
CA ASN A 19 -23.95 -21.87 -30.31
C ASN A 19 -22.64 -22.61 -30.68
N PRO A 20 -22.71 -23.87 -31.13
CA PRO A 20 -21.52 -24.65 -31.47
C PRO A 20 -20.72 -24.10 -32.66
N LEU A 21 -21.31 -23.19 -33.47
CA LEU A 21 -20.57 -22.48 -34.53
C LEU A 21 -19.64 -21.41 -33.98
N LEU A 22 -20.00 -20.71 -32.87
CA LEU A 22 -19.11 -19.79 -32.17
C LEU A 22 -17.97 -20.53 -31.47
N TRP A 23 -18.19 -21.77 -31.03
CA TRP A 23 -17.13 -22.62 -30.46
C TRP A 23 -16.06 -23.01 -31.49
N SER A 24 -16.39 -23.07 -32.76
CA SER A 24 -15.39 -23.30 -33.82
C SER A 24 -14.60 -22.06 -34.18
N TYR A 25 -15.16 -20.85 -34.00
CA TYR A 25 -14.51 -19.56 -34.24
C TYR A 25 -13.65 -19.12 -33.04
N ALA A 26 -14.01 -19.44 -31.80
CA ALA A 26 -13.22 -19.15 -30.60
C ALA A 26 -11.89 -19.93 -30.55
N ARG A 27 -11.67 -20.90 -31.44
CA ARG A 27 -10.36 -21.54 -31.68
C ARG A 27 -9.50 -20.82 -32.72
N ALA A 28 -9.93 -19.66 -33.21
CA ALA A 28 -9.09 -18.84 -34.07
C ALA A 28 -7.93 -18.28 -33.23
N GLU A 29 -6.72 -18.51 -33.66
CA GLU A 29 -5.53 -17.93 -33.03
C GLU A 29 -5.72 -16.41 -32.80
N GLY A 30 -5.64 -15.96 -31.56
CA GLY A 30 -5.66 -14.53 -31.20
C GLY A 30 -7.00 -13.99 -30.68
N VAL A 31 -8.02 -14.82 -30.45
CA VAL A 31 -9.25 -14.38 -29.78
C VAL A 31 -9.32 -14.99 -28.37
N ASN A 32 -9.44 -14.15 -27.36
CA ASN A 32 -9.61 -14.55 -25.98
C ASN A 32 -10.88 -13.90 -25.41
N PHE A 33 -11.77 -14.73 -24.87
CA PHE A 33 -12.96 -14.27 -24.17
C PHE A 33 -12.99 -14.84 -22.76
N ASN A 34 -13.24 -13.96 -21.79
CA ASN A 34 -13.35 -14.32 -20.38
C ASN A 34 -14.59 -13.66 -19.78
N ALA A 35 -15.43 -14.46 -19.15
CA ALA A 35 -16.58 -13.99 -18.40
C ALA A 35 -16.45 -14.40 -16.92
N LYS A 36 -16.66 -13.46 -16.02
CA LYS A 36 -16.65 -13.66 -14.57
C LYS A 36 -17.98 -13.18 -13.99
N TYR A 37 -18.57 -14.00 -13.15
CA TYR A 37 -19.76 -13.68 -12.37
C TYR A 37 -19.44 -13.85 -10.90
N LEU A 38 -19.68 -12.82 -10.11
CA LEU A 38 -19.59 -12.87 -8.66
C LEU A 38 -20.98 -12.56 -8.10
N TYR A 39 -21.51 -13.46 -7.31
CA TYR A 39 -22.74 -13.25 -6.56
C TYR A 39 -22.45 -13.33 -5.07
N THR A 40 -22.96 -12.35 -4.34
CA THR A 40 -22.89 -12.33 -2.88
C THR A 40 -24.29 -12.06 -2.34
N ASP A 41 -24.75 -12.90 -1.46
CA ASP A 41 -25.96 -12.70 -0.64
C ASP A 41 -25.54 -12.67 0.82
N SER A 42 -25.91 -11.62 1.53
CA SER A 42 -25.58 -11.44 2.92
C SER A 42 -26.82 -11.03 3.73
N ASN A 43 -26.96 -11.66 4.87
CA ASN A 43 -27.98 -11.35 5.85
C ASN A 43 -27.33 -11.19 7.23
N GLY A 44 -27.47 -10.01 7.81
CA GLY A 44 -26.96 -9.67 9.13
C GLY A 44 -28.07 -9.21 10.07
N ASP A 45 -28.08 -9.77 11.27
CA ASP A 45 -28.98 -9.37 12.37
C ASP A 45 -28.15 -8.78 13.51
N THR A 46 -28.39 -7.53 13.86
CA THR A 46 -27.79 -6.86 15.03
C THR A 46 -28.84 -6.68 16.11
N LYS A 47 -28.53 -7.08 17.34
CA LYS A 47 -29.40 -6.90 18.51
C LYS A 47 -28.67 -6.14 19.61
N ILE A 48 -29.20 -4.98 20.00
CA ILE A 48 -28.67 -4.17 21.10
C ILE A 48 -29.20 -4.76 22.42
N LYS A 49 -28.31 -5.18 23.31
CA LYS A 49 -28.68 -5.87 24.56
C LYS A 49 -29.46 -4.99 25.54
N ALA A 50 -29.11 -3.71 25.65
CA ALA A 50 -29.71 -2.75 26.59
C ALA A 50 -31.17 -2.44 26.25
N THR A 51 -31.52 -2.28 24.98
CA THR A 51 -32.87 -1.90 24.51
C THR A 51 -33.67 -3.09 24.01
N GLY A 52 -32.99 -4.18 23.65
CA GLY A 52 -33.61 -5.32 22.97
C GLY A 52 -33.93 -5.04 21.50
N GLU A 53 -33.57 -3.88 20.99
CA GLU A 53 -33.80 -3.47 19.61
C GLU A 53 -33.04 -4.39 18.64
N LYS A 54 -33.70 -4.75 17.55
CA LYS A 54 -33.14 -5.62 16.52
C LYS A 54 -33.21 -4.92 15.18
N THR A 55 -32.03 -4.81 14.52
CA THR A 55 -31.92 -4.30 13.17
C THR A 55 -31.44 -5.42 12.28
N SER A 56 -32.13 -5.63 11.16
CA SER A 56 -31.71 -6.57 10.12
C SER A 56 -31.20 -5.79 8.91
N THR A 57 -30.04 -6.19 8.42
CA THR A 57 -29.46 -5.65 7.18
C THR A 57 -29.24 -6.79 6.21
N ASN A 58 -29.84 -6.67 5.04
CA ASN A 58 -29.66 -7.63 3.95
C ASN A 58 -29.03 -6.91 2.77
N PHE A 59 -28.10 -7.55 2.08
CA PHE A 59 -27.64 -7.05 0.81
C PHE A 59 -27.45 -8.18 -0.19
N ASP A 60 -27.83 -7.87 -1.45
CA ASP A 60 -27.59 -8.71 -2.62
C ASP A 60 -26.63 -7.96 -3.55
N ARG A 61 -25.55 -8.59 -3.93
CA ARG A 61 -24.56 -8.05 -4.88
C ARG A 61 -24.39 -8.98 -6.06
N LEU A 62 -24.41 -8.42 -7.25
CA LEU A 62 -24.11 -9.13 -8.50
C LEU A 62 -23.09 -8.33 -9.30
N ASP A 63 -21.87 -8.88 -9.43
CA ASP A 63 -20.83 -8.31 -10.29
C ASP A 63 -20.67 -9.20 -11.52
N GLN A 64 -20.66 -8.58 -12.69
CA GLN A 64 -20.43 -9.24 -13.96
C GLN A 64 -19.27 -8.55 -14.67
N ARG A 65 -18.33 -9.33 -15.18
CA ARG A 65 -17.23 -8.81 -15.97
C ARG A 65 -17.06 -9.65 -17.22
N TYR A 66 -17.02 -8.99 -18.34
CA TYR A 66 -16.78 -9.58 -19.65
C TYR A 66 -15.54 -8.94 -20.24
N ASN A 67 -14.59 -9.76 -20.65
CA ASN A 67 -13.37 -9.31 -21.32
C ASN A 67 -13.28 -9.98 -22.68
N LEU A 68 -13.17 -9.18 -23.73
CA LEU A 68 -12.93 -9.62 -25.10
C LEU A 68 -11.61 -9.02 -25.58
N ASP A 69 -10.65 -9.87 -25.87
CA ASP A 69 -9.37 -9.50 -26.48
C ASP A 69 -9.21 -10.21 -27.82
N ILE A 70 -8.90 -9.43 -28.84
CA ILE A 70 -8.59 -9.93 -30.19
C ILE A 70 -7.21 -9.42 -30.55
N SER A 71 -6.26 -10.32 -30.73
CA SER A 71 -4.92 -9.96 -31.19
C SER A 71 -4.53 -10.75 -32.43
N LYS A 72 -3.87 -10.09 -33.37
CA LYS A 72 -3.44 -10.71 -34.63
C LYS A 72 -2.10 -10.14 -35.09
N ASN A 73 -1.17 -11.02 -35.41
CA ASN A 73 0.01 -10.65 -36.19
C ASN A 73 -0.40 -10.35 -37.62
N ILE A 74 -0.42 -9.08 -38.02
CA ILE A 74 -0.76 -8.68 -39.41
C ILE A 74 0.45 -8.92 -40.31
N TYR A 75 1.67 -8.67 -39.79
CA TYR A 75 2.95 -8.84 -40.46
C TYR A 75 4.01 -9.25 -39.42
N PRO A 76 5.17 -9.83 -39.80
CA PRO A 76 6.27 -10.03 -38.87
C PRO A 76 6.57 -8.76 -38.10
N TYR A 77 6.55 -8.85 -36.77
CA TYR A 77 6.74 -7.73 -35.84
C TYR A 77 5.57 -6.71 -35.73
N LEU A 78 4.51 -6.79 -36.55
CA LEU A 78 3.36 -5.90 -36.50
C LEU A 78 2.15 -6.63 -35.91
N ILE A 79 1.77 -6.20 -34.73
CA ILE A 79 0.66 -6.78 -33.95
C ILE A 79 -0.48 -5.76 -33.89
N PHE A 80 -1.66 -6.17 -34.24
CA PHE A 80 -2.89 -5.44 -33.97
C PHE A 80 -3.61 -6.12 -32.83
N ALA A 81 -4.06 -5.36 -31.84
CA ALA A 81 -4.94 -5.85 -30.78
C ALA A 81 -6.10 -4.89 -30.57
N THR A 82 -7.27 -5.42 -30.27
CA THR A 82 -8.46 -4.65 -29.94
C THR A 82 -9.35 -5.46 -29.02
N GLY A 83 -10.13 -4.77 -28.21
CA GLY A 83 -11.03 -5.45 -27.28
C GLY A 83 -11.81 -4.48 -26.44
N SER A 84 -12.51 -5.02 -25.46
CA SER A 84 -13.23 -4.23 -24.49
C SER A 84 -13.41 -5.05 -23.21
N ILE A 85 -13.38 -4.36 -22.08
CA ILE A 85 -13.85 -4.87 -20.80
C ILE A 85 -15.20 -4.19 -20.53
N TYR A 86 -16.22 -4.99 -20.25
CA TYR A 86 -17.49 -4.52 -19.72
C TYR A 86 -17.68 -5.06 -18.31
N GLU A 87 -17.96 -4.19 -17.37
CA GLU A 87 -18.24 -4.50 -15.97
C GLU A 87 -19.62 -3.95 -15.62
N TYR A 88 -20.39 -4.74 -14.90
CA TYR A 88 -21.68 -4.34 -14.35
C TYR A 88 -21.76 -4.79 -12.91
N ASN A 89 -21.94 -3.82 -12.02
CA ASN A 89 -22.07 -4.03 -10.60
C ASN A 89 -23.49 -3.62 -10.17
N LYS A 90 -24.17 -4.50 -9.48
CA LYS A 90 -25.48 -4.22 -8.90
C LYS A 90 -25.47 -4.58 -7.45
N LEU A 91 -25.85 -3.62 -6.61
CA LEU A 91 -26.02 -3.81 -5.19
C LEU A 91 -27.43 -3.39 -4.78
N THR A 92 -28.07 -4.20 -3.96
CA THR A 92 -29.31 -3.85 -3.27
C THR A 92 -29.10 -4.04 -1.78
N THR A 93 -29.30 -2.98 -1.02
CA THR A 93 -29.21 -3.02 0.46
C THR A 93 -30.57 -2.72 1.05
N GLU A 94 -30.96 -3.46 2.07
CA GLU A 94 -32.18 -3.24 2.85
C GLU A 94 -31.84 -3.20 4.33
N THR A 95 -32.10 -2.07 4.97
CA THR A 95 -31.83 -1.87 6.40
C THR A 95 -33.07 -1.27 7.07
N GLY A 96 -33.62 -1.97 8.07
CA GLY A 96 -34.77 -1.49 8.79
C GLY A 96 -36.06 -1.29 7.96
N GLY A 97 -36.11 -1.83 6.74
CA GLY A 97 -37.23 -1.68 5.80
C GLY A 97 -36.97 -0.66 4.69
N ASP A 98 -35.94 0.15 4.80
CA ASP A 98 -35.51 1.05 3.72
C ASP A 98 -34.63 0.31 2.72
N ARG A 99 -34.89 0.50 1.43
CA ARG A 99 -34.22 -0.21 0.35
C ARG A 99 -33.48 0.76 -0.56
N THR A 100 -32.16 0.62 -0.63
CA THR A 100 -31.30 1.35 -1.55
C THR A 100 -30.81 0.44 -2.66
N ARG A 101 -30.78 0.96 -3.90
CA ARG A 101 -30.22 0.27 -5.04
C ARG A 101 -29.13 1.10 -5.65
N PHE A 102 -28.01 0.45 -5.95
CA PHE A 102 -26.87 1.00 -6.64
C PHE A 102 -26.59 0.14 -7.88
N ASN A 103 -26.45 0.76 -9.04
CA ASN A 103 -26.02 0.10 -10.28
C ASN A 103 -24.84 0.91 -10.84
N GLU A 104 -23.80 0.23 -11.28
CA GLU A 104 -22.64 0.80 -11.95
C GLU A 104 -22.35 0.02 -13.23
N GLU A 105 -22.16 0.73 -14.33
CA GLU A 105 -21.73 0.16 -15.60
C GLU A 105 -20.39 0.77 -16.00
N THR A 106 -19.39 -0.05 -16.29
CA THR A 106 -18.09 0.39 -16.77
C THR A 106 -17.76 -0.26 -18.11
N ILE A 107 -17.36 0.55 -19.09
CA ILE A 107 -16.91 0.10 -20.41
C ILE A 107 -15.51 0.61 -20.67
N ARG A 108 -14.58 -0.31 -21.03
CA ARG A 108 -13.18 0.01 -21.31
C ARG A 108 -12.76 -0.53 -22.68
N PRO A 109 -13.11 0.14 -23.79
CA PRO A 109 -12.65 -0.25 -25.11
C PRO A 109 -11.18 0.09 -25.31
N PHE A 110 -10.48 -0.73 -26.11
CA PHE A 110 -9.12 -0.43 -26.54
C PHE A 110 -8.86 -0.90 -27.96
N ALA A 111 -7.93 -0.23 -28.61
CA ALA A 111 -7.35 -0.65 -29.89
C ALA A 111 -5.87 -0.25 -29.93
N GLU A 112 -5.00 -1.15 -30.35
CA GLU A 112 -3.57 -0.88 -30.44
C GLU A 112 -2.95 -1.53 -31.67
N LEU A 113 -1.98 -0.86 -32.25
CA LEU A 113 -1.15 -1.33 -33.34
C LEU A 113 0.31 -1.14 -32.95
N ASN A 114 1.04 -2.23 -32.76
CA ASN A 114 2.42 -2.24 -32.28
C ASN A 114 3.35 -2.90 -33.29
N LEU A 115 4.41 -2.19 -33.66
CA LEU A 115 5.52 -2.68 -34.43
C LEU A 115 6.71 -2.91 -33.49
N ASN A 116 7.08 -4.17 -33.24
CA ASN A 116 8.13 -4.59 -32.31
C ASN A 116 9.28 -5.27 -33.07
N ASN A 117 10.08 -4.48 -33.78
CA ASN A 117 11.30 -4.97 -34.42
C ASN A 117 12.46 -4.94 -33.43
N PRO A 118 13.48 -5.84 -33.52
CA PRO A 118 14.62 -5.82 -32.61
C PRO A 118 15.44 -4.51 -32.56
N ILE A 119 15.31 -3.64 -33.57
CA ILE A 119 16.05 -2.38 -33.66
C ILE A 119 15.16 -1.16 -33.41
N TYR A 120 13.90 -1.22 -33.87
CA TYR A 120 12.97 -0.10 -33.71
C TYR A 120 11.60 -0.61 -33.30
N GLN A 121 10.94 0.20 -32.52
CA GLN A 121 9.57 -0.01 -32.07
C GLN A 121 8.72 1.20 -32.41
N ALA A 122 7.47 0.97 -32.77
CA ALA A 122 6.50 2.03 -32.96
C ALA A 122 5.12 1.49 -32.57
N GLY A 123 4.29 2.33 -31.98
CA GLY A 123 2.95 1.93 -31.56
C GLY A 123 2.00 3.10 -31.57
N VAL A 124 0.74 2.80 -31.82
CA VAL A 124 -0.38 3.71 -31.58
C VAL A 124 -1.46 2.95 -30.83
N SER A 125 -2.05 3.59 -29.84
CA SER A 125 -3.12 2.99 -29.06
C SER A 125 -4.20 4.00 -28.71
N TYR A 126 -5.40 3.47 -28.58
CA TYR A 126 -6.56 4.14 -28.01
C TYR A 126 -7.09 3.32 -26.85
N ARG A 127 -7.43 3.97 -25.74
CA ARG A 127 -8.11 3.39 -24.59
C ARG A 127 -9.21 4.32 -24.14
N GLY A 128 -10.44 3.81 -24.05
CA GLY A 128 -11.57 4.50 -23.48
C GLY A 128 -11.88 3.96 -22.08
N PHE A 129 -12.39 4.81 -21.23
CA PHE A 129 -12.96 4.46 -19.93
C PHE A 129 -14.26 5.25 -19.77
N ARG A 130 -15.37 4.55 -19.59
CA ARG A 130 -16.69 5.13 -19.36
C ARG A 130 -17.31 4.45 -18.18
N ILE A 131 -17.82 5.25 -17.25
CA ILE A 131 -18.53 4.79 -16.07
C ILE A 131 -19.87 5.52 -15.99
N GLU A 132 -20.94 4.77 -15.70
CA GLU A 132 -22.26 5.30 -15.44
C GLU A 132 -22.74 4.75 -14.10
N GLU A 133 -23.19 5.61 -13.20
CA GLU A 133 -23.71 5.26 -11.90
C GLU A 133 -25.17 5.68 -11.77
N ASP A 134 -26.01 4.76 -11.28
CA ASP A 134 -27.41 4.96 -10.95
C ASP A 134 -27.65 4.55 -9.49
N ILE A 135 -27.95 5.52 -8.66
CA ILE A 135 -28.25 5.32 -7.23
C ILE A 135 -29.69 5.73 -6.99
N SER A 136 -30.49 4.85 -6.35
CA SER A 136 -31.89 5.19 -6.05
C SER A 136 -31.98 6.51 -5.28
N ASP A 137 -32.88 7.40 -5.74
CA ASP A 137 -33.17 8.71 -5.19
C ASP A 137 -32.07 9.78 -5.37
N LEU A 138 -31.02 9.50 -6.16
CA LEU A 138 -30.01 10.48 -6.57
C LEU A 138 -30.00 10.65 -8.09
N PRO A 139 -29.51 11.80 -8.62
CA PRO A 139 -29.27 11.95 -10.05
C PRO A 139 -28.24 10.95 -10.56
N ASP A 140 -28.44 10.43 -11.77
CA ASP A 140 -27.44 9.60 -12.46
C ASP A 140 -26.17 10.42 -12.71
N THR A 141 -25.02 9.80 -12.59
CA THR A 141 -23.71 10.40 -12.88
C THR A 141 -22.98 9.58 -13.94
N SER A 142 -22.17 10.28 -14.75
CA SER A 142 -21.30 9.61 -15.72
C SER A 142 -19.93 10.27 -15.81
N SER A 143 -18.90 9.48 -16.12
CA SER A 143 -17.56 9.97 -16.34
C SER A 143 -16.94 9.29 -17.56
N ASP A 144 -16.34 10.08 -18.43
CA ASP A 144 -15.70 9.64 -19.67
C ASP A 144 -14.23 10.05 -19.70
N ARG A 145 -13.36 9.11 -20.09
CA ARG A 145 -11.94 9.37 -20.32
C ARG A 145 -11.47 8.65 -21.57
N ASP A 146 -10.92 9.41 -22.51
CA ASP A 146 -10.33 8.88 -23.74
C ASP A 146 -8.82 9.15 -23.76
N GLU A 147 -8.01 8.11 -23.94
CA GLU A 147 -6.56 8.18 -24.04
C GLU A 147 -6.05 7.74 -25.40
N TYR A 148 -5.27 8.57 -26.07
CA TYR A 148 -4.59 8.32 -27.32
C TYR A 148 -3.08 8.35 -27.09
N THR A 149 -2.38 7.25 -27.43
CA THR A 149 -0.93 7.17 -27.25
C THR A 149 -0.24 6.85 -28.59
N ALA A 150 0.87 7.53 -28.85
CA ALA A 150 1.78 7.22 -29.95
C ALA A 150 3.19 7.07 -29.40
N THR A 151 3.86 5.96 -29.74
CA THR A 151 5.22 5.67 -29.25
C THR A 151 6.11 5.36 -30.44
N VAL A 152 7.35 5.85 -30.40
CA VAL A 152 8.42 5.47 -31.35
C VAL A 152 9.74 5.38 -30.61
N GLY A 153 10.51 4.33 -30.88
CA GLY A 153 11.77 4.10 -30.21
C GLY A 153 12.75 3.32 -31.07
N MET A 154 14.01 3.33 -30.66
CA MET A 154 15.09 2.60 -31.31
C MET A 154 16.03 2.01 -30.26
N THR A 155 16.36 0.72 -30.44
CA THR A 155 17.37 -0.01 -29.68
C THR A 155 18.49 -0.46 -30.65
N PRO A 156 19.54 0.35 -30.85
CA PRO A 156 20.62 0.03 -31.78
C PRO A 156 21.38 -1.23 -31.33
N PRO A 157 21.82 -2.09 -32.25
CA PRO A 157 22.59 -3.29 -31.88
C PRO A 157 24.03 -2.97 -31.43
N SER A 158 24.41 -1.70 -31.43
CA SER A 158 25.77 -1.23 -31.10
C SER A 158 25.71 -0.32 -29.85
N THR A 159 26.61 -0.55 -28.91
CA THR A 159 26.79 0.29 -27.72
C THR A 159 27.32 1.70 -28.02
N LEU A 160 27.64 2.01 -29.28
CA LEU A 160 28.05 3.36 -29.69
C LEU A 160 26.89 4.36 -29.77
N PHE A 161 25.67 3.87 -29.83
CA PHE A 161 24.48 4.70 -29.92
C PHE A 161 23.55 4.39 -28.73
N PRO A 162 22.91 5.40 -28.13
CA PRO A 162 21.95 5.18 -27.06
C PRO A 162 20.66 4.53 -27.58
N ASP A 163 20.02 3.78 -26.71
CA ASP A 163 18.63 3.43 -26.86
C ASP A 163 17.80 4.69 -26.59
N TRP A 164 16.71 4.87 -27.30
CA TRP A 164 15.81 5.98 -27.03
C TRP A 164 14.36 5.61 -27.33
N ASN A 165 13.44 6.26 -26.63
CA ASN A 165 12.02 6.12 -26.79
C ASN A 165 11.35 7.51 -26.66
N PHE A 166 10.38 7.76 -27.54
CA PHE A 166 9.52 8.94 -27.48
C PHE A 166 8.06 8.48 -27.42
N THR A 167 7.30 9.02 -26.48
CA THR A 167 5.85 8.77 -26.33
C THR A 167 5.11 10.08 -26.28
N PHE A 168 4.08 10.19 -27.10
CA PHE A 168 3.06 11.23 -27.00
C PHE A 168 1.77 10.58 -26.50
N ARG A 169 1.12 11.21 -25.53
CA ARG A 169 -0.18 10.79 -25.00
C ARG A 169 -1.10 11.99 -24.84
N ARG A 170 -2.31 11.88 -25.38
CA ARG A 170 -3.41 12.82 -25.14
C ARG A 170 -4.49 12.13 -24.35
N THR A 171 -4.95 12.77 -23.29
CA THR A 171 -6.05 12.32 -22.45
C THR A 171 -7.14 13.38 -22.44
N LEU A 172 -8.36 13.00 -22.71
CA LEU A 172 -9.55 13.85 -22.62
C LEU A 172 -10.40 13.26 -21.49
N THR A 173 -10.80 14.10 -20.54
CA THR A 173 -11.60 13.68 -19.38
C THR A 173 -12.77 14.63 -19.20
N ASP A 174 -13.99 14.11 -19.13
CA ASP A 174 -15.18 14.88 -18.80
C ASP A 174 -16.20 14.04 -18.02
N ASP A 175 -17.11 14.72 -17.32
CA ASP A 175 -18.16 14.09 -16.52
C ASP A 175 -19.51 14.80 -16.66
N ASP A 176 -20.59 14.13 -16.18
CA ASP A 176 -21.93 14.70 -16.07
C ASP A 176 -22.54 14.33 -14.68
N PRO A 177 -22.89 15.32 -13.83
CA PRO A 177 -22.80 16.77 -14.05
C PRO A 177 -21.36 17.25 -14.19
N LYS A 178 -21.15 18.28 -15.01
CA LYS A 178 -19.84 18.82 -15.34
C LYS A 178 -19.09 19.35 -14.11
N THR A 179 -18.20 18.53 -13.55
CA THR A 179 -17.23 18.88 -12.48
C THR A 179 -15.80 18.82 -13.01
N ILE A 180 -15.54 18.06 -14.09
CA ILE A 180 -14.27 17.95 -14.78
C ILE A 180 -14.50 18.15 -16.29
N ASP A 181 -13.66 18.93 -16.95
CA ASP A 181 -13.53 19.04 -18.41
C ASP A 181 -12.08 19.41 -18.74
N GLU A 182 -11.22 18.40 -18.88
CA GLU A 182 -9.77 18.56 -18.96
C GLU A 182 -9.19 17.88 -20.20
N GLU A 183 -8.22 18.55 -20.82
CA GLU A 183 -7.36 17.98 -21.86
C GLU A 183 -5.91 17.98 -21.39
N LEU A 184 -5.27 16.81 -21.38
CA LEU A 184 -3.88 16.61 -20.95
C LEU A 184 -3.06 16.05 -22.11
N ASP A 185 -2.04 16.80 -22.55
CA ASP A 185 -1.01 16.35 -23.49
C ASP A 185 0.29 16.05 -22.76
N VAL A 186 0.79 14.83 -22.90
CA VAL A 186 2.06 14.39 -22.32
C VAL A 186 3.05 14.02 -23.42
N TYR A 187 4.20 14.65 -23.40
CA TYR A 187 5.35 14.33 -24.24
C TYR A 187 6.43 13.71 -23.35
N PHE A 188 6.81 12.49 -23.62
CA PHE A 188 7.84 11.78 -22.88
C PHE A 188 8.95 11.34 -23.82
N PHE A 189 10.19 11.66 -23.48
CA PHE A 189 11.40 11.19 -24.16
C PHE A 189 12.31 10.56 -23.13
N GLU A 190 12.83 9.39 -23.44
CA GLU A 190 13.86 8.73 -22.63
C GLU A 190 14.99 8.20 -23.50
N THR A 191 16.19 8.16 -22.92
CA THR A 191 17.36 7.58 -23.57
C THR A 191 18.24 6.93 -22.53
N ASN A 192 18.76 5.75 -22.88
CA ASN A 192 19.73 5.00 -22.09
C ASN A 192 20.99 4.80 -22.91
N TYR A 193 22.14 5.13 -22.35
CA TYR A 193 23.42 5.02 -23.00
C TYR A 193 24.44 4.26 -22.16
N ASN A 194 24.87 3.11 -22.67
CA ASN A 194 25.85 2.23 -22.04
C ASN A 194 27.12 2.13 -22.93
N PRO A 195 27.97 3.18 -22.99
CA PRO A 195 29.12 3.22 -23.91
C PRO A 195 30.16 2.17 -23.59
N ILE A 196 30.31 1.83 -22.33
CA ILE A 196 31.19 0.78 -21.82
C ILE A 196 30.43 -0.03 -20.74
N ARG A 197 30.91 -1.25 -20.49
CA ARG A 197 30.27 -2.22 -19.61
C ARG A 197 29.99 -1.70 -18.18
N ASN A 198 30.77 -0.71 -17.74
CA ASN A 198 30.79 -0.23 -16.36
C ASN A 198 30.18 1.16 -16.18
N LEU A 199 29.69 1.78 -17.26
CA LEU A 199 29.12 3.13 -17.24
C LEU A 199 27.75 3.13 -17.91
N SER A 200 26.74 3.58 -17.20
CA SER A 200 25.42 3.90 -17.75
C SER A 200 25.10 5.38 -17.57
N ALA A 201 24.42 5.93 -18.53
CA ALA A 201 23.87 7.27 -18.49
C ALA A 201 22.42 7.24 -18.99
N ASP A 202 21.50 7.70 -18.17
CA ASP A 202 20.07 7.76 -18.47
C ASP A 202 19.63 9.21 -18.47
N TYR A 203 18.77 9.55 -19.42
CA TYR A 203 18.12 10.85 -19.43
C TYR A 203 16.67 10.68 -19.83
N SER A 204 15.78 11.37 -19.12
CA SER A 204 14.38 11.49 -19.52
C SER A 204 13.89 12.93 -19.43
N TYR A 205 12.98 13.24 -20.32
CA TYR A 205 12.27 14.51 -20.40
C TYR A 205 10.78 14.24 -20.48
N THR A 206 10.01 14.86 -19.60
CA THR A 206 8.55 14.84 -19.62
C THR A 206 8.04 16.26 -19.71
N ARG A 207 7.10 16.50 -20.60
CA ARG A 207 6.32 17.73 -20.65
C ARG A 207 4.83 17.37 -20.58
N ARG A 208 4.11 18.04 -19.71
CA ARG A 208 2.65 17.96 -19.57
C ARG A 208 2.06 19.33 -19.82
N ASP A 209 1.13 19.38 -20.75
CA ASP A 209 0.34 20.58 -21.04
C ASP A 209 -1.11 20.22 -20.67
N THR A 210 -1.66 20.87 -19.65
CA THR A 210 -3.03 20.65 -19.16
C THR A 210 -3.88 21.87 -19.50
N ASP A 211 -5.04 21.66 -20.14
CA ASP A 211 -6.07 22.67 -20.40
C ASP A 211 -7.32 22.32 -19.59
N ASP A 212 -7.56 23.05 -18.51
CA ASP A 212 -8.78 22.96 -17.70
C ASP A 212 -9.82 23.91 -18.25
N LYS A 213 -10.80 23.36 -19.00
CA LYS A 213 -11.84 24.13 -19.68
C LYS A 213 -12.89 24.71 -18.73
N LEU A 214 -13.06 24.11 -17.55
CA LEU A 214 -13.99 24.62 -16.53
C LEU A 214 -13.43 25.84 -15.82
N ARG A 215 -12.18 25.77 -15.41
CA ARG A 215 -11.49 26.89 -14.74
C ARG A 215 -10.91 27.89 -15.74
N GLY A 216 -10.77 27.49 -17.01
CA GLY A 216 -10.33 28.33 -18.12
C GLY A 216 -8.87 28.72 -18.04
N PHE A 217 -7.99 27.81 -17.60
CA PHE A 217 -6.55 28.06 -17.56
C PHE A 217 -5.71 26.86 -18.04
N ASP A 218 -4.53 27.19 -18.55
CA ASP A 218 -3.54 26.21 -19.00
C ASP A 218 -2.40 26.13 -18.00
N THR A 219 -1.90 24.92 -17.74
CA THR A 219 -0.65 24.70 -17.01
C THR A 219 0.35 23.96 -17.86
N LYS A 220 1.65 24.18 -17.62
CA LYS A 220 2.75 23.48 -18.30
C LYS A 220 3.76 23.02 -17.29
N GLU A 221 3.90 21.71 -17.16
CA GLU A 221 4.92 21.09 -16.34
C GLU A 221 6.03 20.49 -17.21
N GLN A 222 7.27 20.74 -16.83
CA GLN A 222 8.44 20.19 -17.48
C GLN A 222 9.33 19.51 -16.45
N THR A 223 9.65 18.23 -16.68
CA THR A 223 10.56 17.45 -15.84
C THR A 223 11.74 16.98 -16.65
N HIS A 224 12.93 17.27 -16.18
CA HIS A 224 14.18 16.72 -16.68
C HIS A 224 14.77 15.79 -15.62
N PHE A 225 15.11 14.59 -15.99
CA PHE A 225 15.82 13.66 -15.13
C PHE A 225 17.08 13.16 -15.82
N GLY A 226 18.22 13.29 -15.16
CA GLY A 226 19.50 12.76 -15.62
C GLY A 226 20.14 11.87 -14.56
N LYS A 227 20.69 10.73 -14.97
CA LYS A 227 21.37 9.78 -14.09
C LYS A 227 22.64 9.27 -14.75
N ILE A 228 23.73 9.18 -14.00
CA ILE A 228 24.99 8.56 -14.41
C ILE A 228 25.39 7.57 -13.32
N GLU A 229 25.69 6.34 -13.68
CA GLU A 229 26.19 5.30 -12.79
C GLU A 229 27.49 4.70 -13.32
N TYR A 230 28.44 4.50 -12.42
CA TYR A 230 29.68 3.81 -12.70
C TYR A 230 29.94 2.70 -11.69
N SER A 231 30.24 1.50 -12.18
CA SER A 231 30.50 0.33 -11.36
C SER A 231 31.75 -0.39 -11.84
N GLN A 232 32.73 -0.61 -10.95
CA GLN A 232 34.00 -1.21 -11.31
C GLN A 232 34.57 -2.06 -10.19
N ASP A 233 35.11 -3.22 -10.56
CA ASP A 233 35.96 -4.04 -9.73
C ASP A 233 37.41 -3.66 -9.90
N PHE A 234 38.14 -3.54 -8.81
CA PHE A 234 39.57 -3.24 -8.73
C PHE A 234 40.31 -4.30 -7.93
N LEU A 235 41.63 -4.35 -8.04
CA LEU A 235 42.50 -5.21 -7.25
C LEU A 235 42.12 -6.70 -7.32
N ASP A 236 41.89 -7.22 -8.51
CA ASP A 236 41.52 -8.61 -8.77
C ASP A 236 40.21 -8.96 -8.00
N GLU A 237 39.16 -8.14 -8.18
CA GLU A 237 37.83 -8.26 -7.55
C GLU A 237 37.82 -8.08 -6.01
N ARG A 238 38.90 -7.61 -5.42
CA ARG A 238 38.99 -7.35 -3.98
C ARG A 238 38.38 -6.03 -3.55
N LEU A 239 38.25 -5.07 -4.45
CA LEU A 239 37.60 -3.79 -4.19
C LEU A 239 36.54 -3.55 -5.25
N PHE A 240 35.30 -3.52 -4.83
CA PHE A 240 34.16 -3.10 -5.62
C PHE A 240 33.83 -1.65 -5.33
N MET A 241 33.62 -0.86 -6.37
CA MET A 241 33.14 0.51 -6.30
C MET A 241 31.90 0.66 -7.18
N ASN A 242 30.83 1.21 -6.61
CA ASN A 242 29.68 1.71 -7.34
C ASN A 242 29.45 3.16 -6.96
N THR A 243 29.28 4.04 -7.93
CA THR A 243 28.97 5.44 -7.72
C THR A 243 27.94 5.90 -8.72
N GLY A 244 27.02 6.75 -8.25
CA GLY A 244 25.97 7.31 -9.08
C GLY A 244 25.66 8.75 -8.71
N TYR A 245 25.23 9.48 -9.71
CA TYR A 245 24.69 10.82 -9.54
C TYR A 245 23.42 10.93 -10.36
N ASN A 246 22.36 11.44 -9.74
CA ASN A 246 21.15 11.81 -10.46
C ASN A 246 20.69 13.22 -10.09
N ILE A 247 20.06 13.85 -11.07
CA ILE A 247 19.45 15.16 -10.94
C ILE A 247 18.07 15.13 -11.56
N ARG A 248 17.08 15.67 -10.84
CA ARG A 248 15.74 15.94 -11.35
C ARG A 248 15.48 17.44 -11.24
N TYR A 249 15.02 18.01 -12.32
CA TYR A 249 14.58 19.39 -12.39
C TYR A 249 13.14 19.44 -12.86
N ASN A 250 12.25 19.99 -12.04
CA ASN A 250 10.86 20.23 -12.36
C ASN A 250 10.62 21.73 -12.50
N LYS A 251 9.87 22.11 -13.53
CA LYS A 251 9.39 23.46 -13.74
C LYS A 251 7.89 23.40 -14.04
N LEU A 252 7.09 24.16 -13.29
CA LEU A 252 5.66 24.31 -13.49
C LEU A 252 5.37 25.77 -13.83
N GLU A 253 4.70 26.00 -14.97
CA GLU A 253 4.25 27.30 -15.45
C GLU A 253 2.72 27.36 -15.45
N PHE A 254 2.15 28.48 -15.03
CA PHE A 254 0.71 28.70 -14.97
C PHE A 254 0.35 30.18 -15.19
N PRO A 255 -0.90 30.52 -15.60
CA PRO A 255 -1.31 31.89 -15.84
C PRO A 255 -1.29 32.76 -14.58
N ARG A 256 -1.00 34.05 -14.71
CA ARG A 256 -0.97 35.02 -13.59
C ARG A 256 -2.29 35.13 -12.83
N SER A 257 -3.38 34.90 -13.51
CA SER A 257 -4.73 34.97 -12.92
C SER A 257 -5.17 33.66 -12.26
N ALA A 258 -4.40 32.60 -12.39
CA ALA A 258 -4.71 31.32 -11.77
C ALA A 258 -4.18 31.25 -10.34
N THR A 259 -4.94 30.59 -9.48
CA THR A 259 -4.44 30.05 -8.21
C THR A 259 -3.98 28.63 -8.49
N LEU A 260 -2.87 28.23 -7.94
CA LEU A 260 -2.31 26.89 -8.13
C LEU A 260 -1.90 26.29 -6.82
N ASP A 261 -2.18 24.99 -6.69
CA ASP A 261 -1.79 24.20 -5.53
C ASP A 261 -0.31 23.77 -5.69
N SER A 262 0.57 24.41 -4.94
CA SER A 262 1.99 24.07 -4.95
C SER A 262 2.29 22.97 -3.94
N PRO A 263 2.87 21.83 -4.36
CA PRO A 263 3.17 20.73 -3.45
C PRO A 263 4.23 21.11 -2.44
N LEU A 264 4.02 20.76 -1.18
CA LEU A 264 4.94 21.01 -0.08
C LEU A 264 5.85 19.81 0.16
N VAL A 265 7.08 20.10 0.59
CA VAL A 265 8.05 19.06 1.00
C VAL A 265 7.58 18.40 2.29
N ARG A 266 7.64 17.07 2.34
CA ARG A 266 7.23 16.23 3.48
C ARG A 266 8.44 15.56 4.07
N ALA A 267 8.69 15.76 5.36
CA ALA A 267 9.81 15.15 6.08
C ALA A 267 9.47 13.73 6.58
N ALA A 268 8.25 13.55 7.13
CA ALA A 268 7.77 12.25 7.56
C ALA A 268 6.26 12.11 7.38
N GLY A 269 5.80 10.91 7.03
CA GLY A 269 4.41 10.49 7.15
C GLY A 269 4.16 9.94 8.55
N LEU A 270 3.02 10.26 9.14
CA LEU A 270 2.66 9.93 10.52
C LEU A 270 1.25 9.33 10.57
N SER A 271 0.99 8.40 11.49
CA SER A 271 -0.36 7.88 11.68
C SER A 271 -0.61 7.33 13.08
N SER A 272 -1.85 7.36 13.54
CA SER A 272 -2.31 6.65 14.75
C SER A 272 -3.80 6.33 14.66
N LEU A 273 -4.26 5.41 15.50
CA LEU A 273 -5.68 5.19 15.80
C LEU A 273 -5.93 5.72 17.20
N ASP A 274 -6.70 6.80 17.33
CA ASP A 274 -6.95 7.46 18.61
C ASP A 274 -8.22 8.31 18.57
N ASP A 275 -9.08 8.17 19.59
CA ASP A 275 -10.36 8.88 19.72
C ASP A 275 -10.26 10.27 20.37
N THR A 276 -9.07 10.66 20.80
CA THR A 276 -8.79 11.96 21.44
C THR A 276 -7.86 12.82 20.59
N PRO A 277 -8.28 13.22 19.36
CA PRO A 277 -7.35 13.84 18.41
C PRO A 277 -6.72 15.15 18.89
N ALA A 278 -7.33 15.84 19.86
CA ALA A 278 -6.77 17.07 20.43
C ALA A 278 -5.65 16.83 21.44
N ASP A 279 -5.69 15.70 22.19
CA ASP A 279 -4.81 15.42 23.32
C ASP A 279 -4.23 13.99 23.28
N GLY A 280 -4.24 13.35 22.11
CA GLY A 280 -3.82 11.96 21.94
C GLY A 280 -2.32 11.76 22.00
N PRO A 281 -1.84 10.51 22.02
CA PRO A 281 -0.42 10.18 21.98
C PRO A 281 0.23 10.69 20.70
N ALA A 282 1.57 10.78 20.71
CA ALA A 282 2.35 11.10 19.52
C ALA A 282 1.99 10.18 18.35
N LEU A 283 1.88 10.76 17.17
CA LEU A 283 1.69 9.98 15.95
C LEU A 283 2.94 9.15 15.66
N THR A 284 2.76 7.91 15.25
CA THR A 284 3.87 7.00 14.89
C THR A 284 4.31 7.22 13.45
N ASN A 285 5.60 7.08 13.18
CA ASN A 285 6.16 7.22 11.85
C ASN A 285 5.59 6.17 10.89
N ASN A 286 5.07 6.61 9.76
CA ASN A 286 4.51 5.79 8.68
C ASN A 286 5.08 6.25 7.32
N PRO A 287 6.27 5.77 6.93
CA PRO A 287 6.93 6.19 5.70
C PRO A 287 6.15 5.88 4.42
N ALA A 288 5.25 4.90 4.46
CA ALA A 288 4.42 4.53 3.32
C ALA A 288 3.42 5.62 2.91
N LEU A 289 3.18 6.63 3.76
CA LEU A 289 2.35 7.79 3.42
C LEU A 289 3.05 8.83 2.55
N ILE A 290 4.38 8.72 2.36
CA ILE A 290 5.17 9.72 1.62
C ILE A 290 6.19 9.10 0.66
N ASP A 291 6.07 7.81 0.35
CA ASP A 291 7.03 7.07 -0.49
C ASP A 291 6.82 7.28 -2.01
N GLY A 292 5.77 8.01 -2.40
CA GLY A 292 5.36 8.26 -3.77
C GLY A 292 4.63 7.09 -4.43
N ASN A 293 4.32 6.05 -3.67
CA ASN A 293 3.61 4.87 -4.17
C ASN A 293 2.11 4.96 -3.93
N ARG A 294 1.38 5.52 -4.88
CA ARG A 294 -0.08 5.70 -4.82
C ARG A 294 -0.90 4.42 -5.02
N VAL A 295 -0.26 3.24 -5.03
CA VAL A 295 -0.92 1.94 -5.24
C VAL A 295 -0.82 1.04 -4.02
N ALA A 296 0.32 1.07 -3.32
CA ALA A 296 0.53 0.25 -2.14
C ALA A 296 -0.16 0.86 -0.91
N SER A 297 -0.78 0.02 -0.08
CA SER A 297 -1.43 0.47 1.16
C SER A 297 -0.41 0.96 2.19
N ALA A 298 -0.68 2.11 2.80
CA ALA A 298 0.04 2.61 3.97
C ALA A 298 -0.41 1.96 5.31
N GLY A 299 -1.23 0.90 5.24
CA GLY A 299 -1.67 0.16 6.43
C GLY A 299 -2.90 0.75 7.14
N LEU A 300 -3.53 1.78 6.56
CA LEU A 300 -4.72 2.44 7.09
C LEU A 300 -5.93 2.06 6.24
N ASP A 301 -6.97 1.53 6.87
CA ASP A 301 -8.21 1.11 6.21
C ASP A 301 -9.38 2.00 6.63
N LEU A 302 -9.95 2.73 5.69
CA LEU A 302 -11.13 3.58 5.85
C LEU A 302 -12.43 2.88 5.42
N GLY A 303 -12.37 1.63 4.96
CA GLY A 303 -13.53 0.85 4.53
C GLY A 303 -14.36 0.30 5.69
N LEU A 304 -15.34 -0.54 5.37
CA LEU A 304 -16.22 -1.17 6.37
C LEU A 304 -15.49 -2.08 7.36
N ASN A 305 -14.33 -2.66 6.97
CA ASN A 305 -13.49 -3.48 7.83
C ASN A 305 -12.50 -2.61 8.64
N GLY A 306 -12.45 -1.32 8.37
CA GLY A 306 -11.71 -0.36 9.18
C GLY A 306 -12.28 -0.27 10.60
N ASP A 307 -11.50 0.26 11.52
CA ASP A 307 -11.96 0.46 12.90
C ASP A 307 -12.97 1.61 12.96
N ALA A 308 -14.27 1.27 12.96
CA ALA A 308 -15.35 2.24 13.07
C ALA A 308 -15.50 2.83 14.49
N THR A 309 -14.85 2.22 15.49
CA THR A 309 -14.92 2.66 16.89
C THR A 309 -13.88 3.71 17.21
N THR A 310 -12.74 3.70 16.51
CA THR A 310 -11.61 4.59 16.75
C THR A 310 -11.40 5.53 15.56
N LEU A 311 -10.99 6.78 15.81
CA LEU A 311 -10.66 7.73 14.78
C LEU A 311 -9.31 7.41 14.14
N THR A 312 -9.25 7.45 12.80
CA THR A 312 -8.01 7.32 12.03
C THR A 312 -7.37 8.70 11.91
N ASN A 313 -6.18 8.86 12.46
CA ASN A 313 -5.36 10.07 12.37
C ASN A 313 -4.26 9.83 11.33
N ILE A 314 -4.19 10.69 10.31
CA ILE A 314 -3.23 10.64 9.21
C ILE A 314 -2.51 11.98 9.16
N GLY A 315 -1.19 11.99 9.28
CA GLY A 315 -0.45 13.24 9.47
C GLY A 315 0.84 13.33 8.68
N LEU A 316 1.38 14.54 8.66
CA LEU A 316 2.66 14.90 8.06
C LEU A 316 3.49 15.73 9.04
N ASP A 317 4.80 15.48 9.06
CA ASP A 317 5.82 16.41 9.52
C ASP A 317 6.46 17.06 8.30
N PHE A 318 6.47 18.38 8.22
CA PHE A 318 7.15 19.11 7.18
C PHE A 318 8.63 19.34 7.47
N GLY A 319 9.08 19.07 8.71
CA GLY A 319 10.43 19.36 9.19
C GLY A 319 10.61 20.82 9.61
N LEU A 320 9.77 21.71 9.08
CA LEU A 320 9.74 23.15 9.41
C LEU A 320 8.30 23.66 9.32
N SER A 321 8.06 24.88 9.83
CA SER A 321 6.72 25.49 9.79
C SER A 321 6.44 26.06 8.41
N LEU A 322 5.50 25.46 7.66
CA LEU A 322 5.06 25.88 6.33
C LEU A 322 3.61 26.35 6.34
N ASP A 323 3.28 27.24 5.40
CA ASP A 323 1.89 27.62 5.11
C ASP A 323 1.26 26.49 4.29
N VAL A 324 0.07 26.02 4.70
CA VAL A 324 -0.66 24.91 4.09
C VAL A 324 -2.15 25.20 4.11
N ASP A 325 -2.86 24.91 3.02
CA ASP A 325 -4.30 25.13 2.87
C ASP A 325 -5.03 23.97 2.17
N GLN A 326 -4.29 22.96 1.70
CA GLN A 326 -4.88 21.79 1.04
C GLN A 326 -4.11 20.52 1.36
N ILE A 327 -4.84 19.44 1.52
CA ILE A 327 -4.30 18.07 1.71
C ILE A 327 -4.97 17.12 0.73
N HIS A 328 -4.16 16.28 0.06
CA HIS A 328 -4.64 15.15 -0.72
C HIS A 328 -4.42 13.84 0.04
N ILE A 329 -5.48 13.04 0.15
CA ILE A 329 -5.41 11.67 0.68
C ILE A 329 -5.71 10.71 -0.46
N TRP A 330 -4.68 10.00 -0.92
CA TRP A 330 -4.81 8.98 -1.96
C TRP A 330 -5.30 7.67 -1.39
N VAL A 331 -6.17 7.00 -2.14
CA VAL A 331 -6.72 5.68 -1.77
C VAL A 331 -6.52 4.68 -2.91
N ASP A 332 -6.57 3.40 -2.59
CA ASP A 332 -6.26 2.30 -3.51
C ASP A 332 -7.30 2.06 -4.62
N ARG A 333 -8.41 2.80 -4.61
CA ARG A 333 -9.53 2.59 -5.53
C ARG A 333 -10.40 3.82 -5.72
N SER A 334 -11.15 3.87 -6.82
CA SER A 334 -12.21 4.83 -7.02
C SER A 334 -13.38 4.56 -6.07
N LEU A 335 -14.02 5.63 -5.59
CA LEU A 335 -15.17 5.58 -4.70
C LEU A 335 -16.37 6.17 -5.44
N SER A 336 -17.58 5.63 -5.16
CA SER A 336 -18.81 6.30 -5.59
C SER A 336 -18.99 7.62 -4.84
N ASN A 337 -19.65 8.59 -5.48
CA ASN A 337 -19.87 9.91 -4.86
C ASN A 337 -20.57 9.79 -3.51
N ALA A 338 -21.58 8.91 -3.37
CA ALA A 338 -22.28 8.71 -2.10
C ALA A 338 -21.36 8.21 -0.98
N VAL A 339 -20.33 7.42 -1.31
CA VAL A 339 -19.35 6.93 -0.34
C VAL A 339 -18.30 8.01 -0.07
N ALA A 340 -17.79 8.67 -1.09
CA ALA A 340 -16.81 9.74 -0.92
C ALA A 340 -17.37 10.90 -0.07
N ASP A 341 -18.59 11.37 -0.38
CA ASP A 341 -19.27 12.45 0.31
C ASP A 341 -19.65 12.12 1.77
N SER A 342 -19.61 10.85 2.14
CA SER A 342 -19.92 10.42 3.52
C SER A 342 -18.77 10.64 4.49
N PHE A 343 -17.54 10.87 4.01
CA PHE A 343 -16.40 11.14 4.86
C PHE A 343 -16.40 12.58 5.37
N SER A 344 -16.10 12.74 6.64
CA SER A 344 -15.85 14.02 7.31
C SER A 344 -14.41 14.07 7.77
N TRP A 345 -13.71 15.17 7.48
CA TRP A 345 -12.30 15.35 7.75
C TRP A 345 -12.10 16.50 8.74
N GLU A 346 -11.55 16.22 9.90
CA GLU A 346 -11.14 17.22 10.88
C GLU A 346 -9.65 17.49 10.72
N ILE A 347 -9.26 18.74 10.52
CA ILE A 347 -7.88 19.17 10.32
C ILE A 347 -7.32 19.71 11.63
N TYR A 348 -6.22 19.14 12.09
CA TYR A 348 -5.53 19.56 13.31
C TYR A 348 -4.09 19.93 13.00
N THR A 349 -3.56 20.90 13.74
CA THR A 349 -2.16 21.36 13.68
C THR A 349 -1.51 21.34 15.04
N SER A 350 -0.17 21.13 15.07
CA SER A 350 0.64 21.21 16.27
C SER A 350 2.05 21.70 15.95
N PRO A 351 2.74 22.39 16.88
CA PRO A 351 4.15 22.73 16.71
C PRO A 351 5.09 21.52 16.90
N ASP A 352 4.62 20.46 17.57
CA ASP A 352 5.39 19.26 17.88
C ASP A 352 4.54 17.99 17.83
N ASN A 353 5.15 16.81 17.90
CA ASN A 353 4.50 15.50 17.90
C ASN A 353 4.99 14.68 19.11
N LEU A 354 4.65 15.14 20.30
CA LEU A 354 4.97 14.48 21.56
C LEU A 354 3.70 13.89 22.20
N ASP A 355 3.83 12.96 23.13
CA ASP A 355 2.69 12.39 23.87
C ASP A 355 1.93 13.44 24.72
N THR A 356 2.53 14.60 24.93
CA THR A 356 1.93 15.74 25.63
C THR A 356 1.49 16.87 24.70
N SER A 357 1.59 16.66 23.40
CA SER A 357 1.25 17.68 22.39
C SER A 357 -0.24 17.99 22.42
N THR A 358 -0.57 19.27 22.36
CA THR A 358 -1.95 19.71 22.15
C THR A 358 -2.14 20.05 20.67
N TRP A 359 -3.06 19.33 20.05
CA TRP A 359 -3.45 19.55 18.66
C TRP A 359 -4.62 20.54 18.59
N THR A 360 -4.45 21.56 17.79
CA THR A 360 -5.49 22.59 17.59
C THR A 360 -6.32 22.26 16.35
N LEU A 361 -7.64 22.14 16.52
CA LEU A 361 -8.57 22.00 15.40
C LEU A 361 -8.58 23.31 14.57
N VAL A 362 -8.30 23.18 13.29
CA VAL A 362 -8.35 24.27 12.30
C VAL A 362 -9.76 24.36 11.71
N GLU A 363 -10.23 23.25 11.12
CA GLU A 363 -11.51 23.20 10.40
C GLU A 363 -12.03 21.74 10.32
N THR A 364 -13.31 21.59 9.99
CA THR A 364 -13.93 20.32 9.62
C THR A 364 -14.52 20.46 8.22
N VAL A 365 -14.02 19.66 7.29
CA VAL A 365 -14.45 19.63 5.89
C VAL A 365 -15.37 18.42 5.67
N SER A 366 -16.59 18.68 5.19
CA SER A 366 -17.57 17.62 4.89
C SER A 366 -18.66 18.16 3.94
N PRO A 367 -18.82 17.56 2.74
CA PRO A 367 -17.91 16.60 2.12
C PRO A 367 -16.59 17.24 1.69
N ALA A 368 -15.55 16.43 1.45
CA ALA A 368 -14.37 16.82 0.68
C ALA A 368 -14.56 16.40 -0.77
N ASP A 369 -13.96 17.14 -1.69
CA ASP A 369 -13.95 16.78 -3.12
C ASP A 369 -13.21 15.45 -3.32
N PHE A 370 -13.73 14.59 -4.21
CA PHE A 370 -13.09 13.32 -4.54
C PHE A 370 -12.80 13.22 -6.04
N ALA A 371 -11.51 13.15 -6.39
CA ALA A 371 -11.07 12.99 -7.77
C ALA A 371 -11.16 11.50 -8.19
N ASN A 372 -12.24 11.11 -8.85
CA ASN A 372 -12.56 9.72 -9.20
C ASN A 372 -11.50 9.01 -10.07
N PHE A 373 -10.83 9.73 -10.97
CA PHE A 373 -9.79 9.16 -11.84
C PHE A 373 -8.44 9.02 -11.15
N ASP A 374 -8.20 9.86 -10.14
CA ASP A 374 -6.94 9.87 -9.39
C ASP A 374 -7.06 9.10 -8.07
N ASN A 375 -8.27 8.72 -7.66
CA ASN A 375 -8.56 8.01 -6.41
C ASN A 375 -8.05 8.78 -5.18
N ARG A 376 -8.38 10.07 -5.07
CA ARG A 376 -7.93 10.90 -3.94
C ARG A 376 -9.02 11.83 -3.41
N PHE A 377 -9.00 12.08 -2.12
CA PHE A 377 -9.72 13.17 -1.49
C PHE A 377 -8.90 14.46 -1.59
N GLU A 378 -9.55 15.56 -1.93
CA GLU A 378 -8.99 16.92 -1.95
C GLU A 378 -9.64 17.71 -0.81
N ILE A 379 -8.88 17.94 0.27
CA ILE A 379 -9.35 18.55 1.50
C ILE A 379 -8.82 19.98 1.54
N ASN A 380 -9.69 20.95 1.22
CA ASN A 380 -9.39 22.37 1.19
C ASN A 380 -9.84 23.01 2.51
N PHE A 381 -8.99 23.86 3.11
CA PHE A 381 -9.24 24.53 4.38
C PHE A 381 -8.57 25.91 4.43
N ALA A 382 -8.85 26.71 5.47
CA ALA A 382 -8.21 28.00 5.65
C ALA A 382 -6.69 27.86 5.84
N GLU A 383 -5.89 28.68 5.14
CA GLU A 383 -4.42 28.66 5.22
C GLU A 383 -3.94 28.74 6.67
N VAL A 384 -3.04 27.83 7.04
CA VAL A 384 -2.46 27.76 8.38
C VAL A 384 -0.96 27.50 8.31
N LYS A 385 -0.19 28.19 9.15
CA LYS A 385 1.26 27.98 9.26
C LYS A 385 1.56 26.99 10.37
N THR A 386 2.13 25.84 10.01
CA THR A 386 2.39 24.75 10.96
C THR A 386 3.55 23.85 10.51
N ARG A 387 4.21 23.17 11.46
CA ARG A 387 5.16 22.10 11.18
C ARG A 387 4.45 20.74 11.08
N PHE A 388 3.52 20.45 11.99
CA PHE A 388 2.81 19.18 12.02
C PHE A 388 1.34 19.42 11.70
N ILE A 389 0.82 18.64 10.76
CA ILE A 389 -0.59 18.64 10.40
C ILE A 389 -1.13 17.22 10.39
N LYS A 390 -2.37 17.05 10.78
CA LYS A 390 -3.07 15.77 10.62
C LYS A 390 -4.51 16.00 10.21
N VAL A 391 -5.03 15.04 9.46
CA VAL A 391 -6.45 14.91 9.17
C VAL A 391 -7.00 13.70 9.89
N VAL A 392 -8.20 13.83 10.41
CA VAL A 392 -8.84 12.82 11.25
C VAL A 392 -10.18 12.47 10.66
N THR A 393 -10.44 11.20 10.46
CA THR A 393 -11.71 10.70 9.93
C THR A 393 -12.12 9.39 10.58
N ARG A 394 -13.36 8.97 10.36
CA ARG A 394 -13.89 7.64 10.76
C ARG A 394 -13.92 6.71 9.56
N ALA A 395 -13.80 5.42 9.82
CA ALA A 395 -14.06 4.40 8.81
C ALA A 395 -15.51 4.48 8.30
N LEU A 396 -15.71 4.01 7.07
CA LEU A 396 -16.99 4.04 6.35
C LEU A 396 -18.11 3.40 7.17
N SER A 397 -19.23 4.11 7.30
CA SER A 397 -20.40 3.58 7.99
C SER A 397 -21.19 2.59 7.10
N PRO A 398 -21.66 1.47 7.64
CA PRO A 398 -22.52 0.54 6.90
C PRO A 398 -23.88 1.13 6.50
N THR A 399 -24.26 2.30 7.04
CA THR A 399 -25.51 2.99 6.70
C THR A 399 -25.39 3.83 5.42
N VAL A 400 -24.19 4.03 4.90
CA VAL A 400 -23.95 4.80 3.66
C VAL A 400 -24.38 3.97 2.44
N PRO A 401 -25.17 4.54 1.52
CA PRO A 401 -25.55 3.87 0.28
C PRO A 401 -24.31 3.40 -0.51
N GLY A 402 -24.30 2.14 -0.93
CA GLY A 402 -23.16 1.57 -1.67
C GLY A 402 -21.95 1.13 -0.83
N SER A 403 -21.94 1.40 0.49
CA SER A 403 -20.81 1.07 1.39
C SER A 403 -20.38 -0.41 1.33
N ALA A 404 -21.32 -1.34 1.13
CA ALA A 404 -21.03 -2.77 1.08
C ALA A 404 -20.08 -3.18 -0.08
N GLN A 405 -19.85 -2.34 -1.08
CA GLN A 405 -18.85 -2.54 -2.13
C GLN A 405 -17.42 -2.23 -1.66
N PHE A 406 -17.31 -1.53 -0.55
CA PHE A 406 -16.06 -1.01 -0.01
C PHE A 406 -15.71 -1.63 1.33
N PRO A 407 -15.52 -2.97 1.41
CA PRO A 407 -15.10 -3.61 2.65
C PRO A 407 -13.76 -3.05 3.15
N ASN A 408 -12.89 -2.68 2.22
CA ASN A 408 -11.62 -2.02 2.52
C ASN A 408 -11.41 -0.83 1.57
N ILE A 409 -10.93 0.29 2.10
CA ILE A 409 -10.46 1.47 1.40
C ILE A 409 -9.11 1.81 2.01
N PHE A 410 -8.02 1.43 1.35
CA PHE A 410 -6.69 1.64 1.91
C PHE A 410 -6.13 3.00 1.51
N VAL A 411 -5.71 3.78 2.49
CA VAL A 411 -4.89 4.97 2.25
C VAL A 411 -3.54 4.53 1.68
N THR A 412 -3.07 5.19 0.64
CA THR A 412 -1.82 4.88 -0.05
C THR A 412 -0.78 5.98 0.07
N GLU A 413 -1.19 7.26 0.02
CA GLU A 413 -0.28 8.41 0.06
C GLU A 413 -0.99 9.61 0.69
N MET A 414 -0.23 10.52 1.31
CA MET A 414 -0.71 11.82 1.78
C MET A 414 0.18 12.92 1.24
N GLU A 415 -0.40 13.92 0.61
CA GLU A 415 0.28 15.08 0.06
C GLU A 415 -0.31 16.37 0.65
N ALA A 416 0.49 17.40 0.77
CA ALA A 416 0.07 18.71 1.24
C ALA A 416 0.44 19.79 0.24
N PHE A 417 -0.38 20.84 0.15
CA PHE A 417 -0.22 21.90 -0.81
C PHE A 417 -0.49 23.25 -0.15
N VAL A 418 0.05 24.29 -0.76
CA VAL A 418 -0.34 25.67 -0.51
C VAL A 418 -0.82 26.29 -1.82
N THR A 419 -1.97 26.93 -1.77
CA THR A 419 -2.56 27.65 -2.91
C THR A 419 -1.82 28.97 -3.10
N VAL A 420 -1.15 29.12 -4.23
CA VAL A 420 -0.41 30.34 -4.56
C VAL A 420 -1.01 31.03 -5.77
N SER A 421 -1.09 32.35 -5.72
CA SER A 421 -1.51 33.15 -6.86
C SER A 421 -0.33 33.35 -7.81
N GLY A 422 -0.58 33.26 -9.13
CA GLY A 422 0.42 33.53 -10.15
C GLY A 422 1.10 34.89 -10.05
N ASP A 423 0.40 35.88 -9.50
CA ASP A 423 0.97 37.22 -9.24
C ASP A 423 2.01 37.24 -8.12
N GLN A 424 2.01 36.25 -7.23
CA GLN A 424 2.92 36.16 -6.08
C GLN A 424 4.25 35.47 -6.41
N ILE A 425 4.30 34.61 -7.43
CA ILE A 425 5.43 33.73 -7.73
C ILE A 425 5.90 33.78 -9.18
N ASP A 426 5.78 34.93 -9.85
CA ASP A 426 6.22 35.12 -11.25
C ASP A 426 5.71 34.05 -12.25
N ASN A 427 4.58 33.39 -11.97
CA ASN A 427 3.91 32.33 -12.76
C ASN A 427 4.69 31.04 -12.91
N GLU A 428 5.70 30.78 -12.11
CA GLU A 428 6.46 29.53 -12.18
C GLU A 428 6.94 29.05 -10.81
N THR A 429 6.94 27.74 -10.64
CA THR A 429 7.66 27.08 -9.55
C THR A 429 8.73 26.15 -10.11
N LYS A 430 9.82 26.03 -9.39
CA LYS A 430 10.96 25.16 -9.76
C LYS A 430 11.36 24.31 -8.56
N THR A 431 11.63 23.03 -8.83
CA THR A 431 12.20 22.12 -7.83
C THR A 431 13.40 21.42 -8.44
N THR A 432 14.50 21.39 -7.71
CA THR A 432 15.71 20.68 -8.10
C THR A 432 16.08 19.67 -7.03
N ASP A 433 16.08 18.38 -7.39
CA ASP A 433 16.51 17.28 -6.54
C ASP A 433 17.83 16.72 -7.07
N GLN A 434 18.82 16.58 -6.20
CA GLN A 434 20.13 16.04 -6.54
C GLN A 434 20.47 14.91 -5.57
N ASN A 435 20.94 13.77 -6.10
CA ASN A 435 21.37 12.65 -5.28
C ASN A 435 22.73 12.16 -5.79
N PHE A 436 23.66 12.00 -4.87
CA PHE A 436 24.95 11.36 -5.11
C PHE A 436 25.10 10.16 -4.18
N ASN A 437 25.51 9.03 -4.73
CA ASN A 437 25.82 7.84 -3.94
C ASN A 437 27.21 7.31 -4.30
N LEU A 438 27.91 6.82 -3.28
CA LEU A 438 29.16 6.08 -3.41
C LEU A 438 29.10 4.86 -2.52
N ASN A 439 29.28 3.68 -3.10
CA ASN A 439 29.40 2.42 -2.39
C ASN A 439 30.79 1.82 -2.66
N LEU A 440 31.53 1.60 -1.60
CA LEU A 440 32.83 0.95 -1.63
C LEU A 440 32.75 -0.33 -0.78
N ARG A 441 33.13 -1.46 -1.36
CA ARG A 441 33.21 -2.73 -0.64
C ARG A 441 34.55 -3.39 -0.94
N GLY A 442 35.35 -3.56 0.13
CA GLY A 442 36.68 -4.14 0.04
C GLY A 442 36.80 -5.47 0.78
N GLN A 443 37.36 -6.46 0.10
CA GLN A 443 37.83 -7.71 0.73
C GLN A 443 39.26 -7.49 1.20
N ILE A 444 39.43 -7.08 2.47
CA ILE A 444 40.73 -6.79 3.07
C ILE A 444 41.57 -8.08 3.19
N SER A 445 40.90 -9.19 3.50
CA SER A 445 41.48 -10.53 3.51
C SER A 445 40.40 -11.56 3.18
N ASP A 446 40.78 -12.85 3.00
CA ASP A 446 39.83 -13.93 2.81
C ASP A 446 38.76 -14.06 3.92
N ARG A 447 38.99 -13.40 5.05
CA ARG A 447 38.14 -13.43 6.25
C ARG A 447 37.56 -12.09 6.64
N THR A 448 37.95 -11.02 5.95
CA THR A 448 37.59 -9.66 6.34
C THR A 448 37.04 -8.89 5.17
N VAL A 449 35.83 -8.42 5.32
CA VAL A 449 35.16 -7.50 4.39
C VAL A 449 34.82 -6.21 5.11
N ALA A 450 35.13 -5.07 4.51
CA ALA A 450 34.70 -3.77 4.99
C ALA A 450 34.08 -2.99 3.85
N GLY A 451 33.16 -2.10 4.16
CA GLY A 451 32.53 -1.23 3.19
C GLY A 451 32.19 0.12 3.76
N TYR A 452 32.04 1.05 2.84
CA TYR A 452 31.63 2.41 3.09
C TYR A 452 30.58 2.83 2.06
N ASN A 453 29.45 3.35 2.56
CA ASN A 453 28.42 3.95 1.73
C ASN A 453 28.29 5.42 2.09
N LEU A 454 28.22 6.27 1.08
CA LEU A 454 27.91 7.68 1.21
C LEU A 454 26.70 7.98 0.34
N LEU A 455 25.71 8.64 0.95
CA LEU A 455 24.55 9.19 0.26
C LEU A 455 24.47 10.68 0.58
N TYR A 456 24.43 11.49 -0.46
CA TYR A 456 24.17 12.92 -0.36
C TYR A 456 22.93 13.25 -1.16
N THR A 457 21.97 13.91 -0.55
CA THR A 457 20.76 14.42 -1.22
C THR A 457 20.65 15.91 -0.98
N ARG A 458 20.23 16.66 -1.99
CA ARG A 458 19.90 18.07 -1.91
C ARG A 458 18.65 18.34 -2.70
N GLN A 459 17.72 19.07 -2.09
CA GLN A 459 16.49 19.54 -2.67
C GLN A 459 16.40 21.06 -2.50
N ASP A 460 16.13 21.74 -3.60
CA ASP A 460 15.89 23.21 -3.64
C ASP A 460 14.52 23.45 -4.24
N GLN A 461 13.73 24.34 -3.65
CA GLN A 461 12.40 24.71 -4.13
C GLN A 461 12.26 26.24 -4.21
N ASP A 462 12.05 26.77 -5.42
CA ASP A 462 11.71 28.15 -5.72
C ASP A 462 10.19 28.29 -5.98
N PRO A 463 9.53 29.38 -5.59
CA PRO A 463 10.07 30.62 -4.97
C PRO A 463 10.14 30.57 -3.44
N PHE A 464 9.84 29.46 -2.80
CA PHE A 464 9.75 29.36 -1.34
C PHE A 464 11.12 29.39 -0.65
N ASN A 465 12.23 29.33 -1.42
CA ASN A 465 13.61 29.27 -0.94
C ASN A 465 13.85 28.14 0.09
N ILE A 466 13.14 27.03 -0.04
CA ILE A 466 13.32 25.88 0.83
C ILE A 466 14.52 25.08 0.33
N GLU A 467 15.57 25.01 1.13
CA GLU A 467 16.72 24.15 0.87
C GLU A 467 16.77 23.05 1.93
N ARG A 468 16.85 21.81 1.47
CA ARG A 468 17.04 20.64 2.32
C ARG A 468 18.26 19.86 1.86
N THR A 469 19.17 19.55 2.79
CA THR A 469 20.31 18.67 2.52
C THR A 469 20.34 17.50 3.49
N GLN A 470 20.73 16.35 3.00
CA GLN A 470 20.97 15.17 3.82
C GLN A 470 22.31 14.54 3.43
N LEU A 471 23.15 14.25 4.40
CA LEU A 471 24.39 13.51 4.20
C LEU A 471 24.40 12.28 5.10
N THR A 472 24.41 11.11 4.49
CA THR A 472 24.47 9.83 5.23
C THR A 472 25.81 9.17 4.92
N ASN A 473 26.54 8.82 5.98
CA ASN A 473 27.76 8.04 5.94
C ASN A 473 27.49 6.71 6.67
N ASP A 474 27.73 5.59 5.99
CA ASP A 474 27.53 4.25 6.55
C ASP A 474 28.80 3.44 6.39
N LEU A 475 29.25 2.86 7.50
CA LEU A 475 30.41 1.98 7.58
C LEU A 475 29.95 0.59 8.00
N PHE A 476 30.41 -0.43 7.31
CA PHE A 476 30.24 -1.79 7.77
C PHE A 476 31.57 -2.55 7.81
N PHE A 477 31.68 -3.46 8.71
CA PHE A 477 32.82 -4.33 8.91
C PHE A 477 32.36 -5.72 9.25
N ASN A 478 32.90 -6.72 8.55
CA ASN A 478 32.64 -8.14 8.83
C ASN A 478 33.97 -8.88 8.90
N HIS A 479 34.18 -9.65 9.97
CA HIS A 479 35.39 -10.46 10.16
C HIS A 479 35.05 -11.87 10.65
N ILE A 480 35.62 -12.86 9.98
CA ILE A 480 35.52 -14.28 10.36
C ILE A 480 36.83 -14.65 11.07
N PHE A 481 36.80 -14.70 12.41
CA PHE A 481 37.97 -15.08 13.23
C PHE A 481 38.41 -16.52 12.92
N ASN A 482 37.43 -17.42 12.90
CA ASN A 482 37.59 -18.83 12.60
C ASN A 482 36.22 -19.43 12.21
N PRO A 483 36.13 -20.77 11.88
CA PRO A 483 34.85 -21.39 11.51
C PRO A 483 33.74 -21.29 12.57
N VAL A 484 34.10 -20.99 13.83
CA VAL A 484 33.15 -20.86 14.95
C VAL A 484 32.71 -19.39 15.14
N PHE A 485 33.63 -18.46 15.06
CA PHE A 485 33.37 -17.07 15.43
C PHE A 485 33.41 -16.11 14.26
N SER A 486 32.36 -15.30 14.11
CA SER A 486 32.34 -14.15 13.20
C SER A 486 31.81 -12.91 13.93
N PHE A 487 32.27 -11.73 13.49
CA PHE A 487 31.92 -10.44 14.06
C PHE A 487 31.49 -9.51 12.92
N THR A 488 30.38 -8.78 13.13
CA THR A 488 29.91 -7.74 12.23
C THR A 488 29.72 -6.46 13.04
N ALA A 489 30.16 -5.32 12.50
CA ALA A 489 29.90 -4.01 13.06
C ALA A 489 29.38 -3.07 11.97
N THR A 490 28.45 -2.21 12.33
CA THR A 490 27.89 -1.16 11.48
C THR A 490 27.88 0.15 12.23
N GLY A 491 28.08 1.24 11.52
CA GLY A 491 27.99 2.60 12.06
C GLY A 491 27.53 3.54 10.96
N GLN A 492 26.44 4.27 11.20
CA GLN A 492 25.86 5.23 10.28
C GLN A 492 25.75 6.59 10.98
N ARG A 493 26.08 7.63 10.26
CA ARG A 493 25.80 9.01 10.63
C ARG A 493 24.99 9.66 9.53
N THR A 494 23.86 10.25 9.90
CA THR A 494 23.00 11.03 9.01
C THR A 494 22.90 12.45 9.54
N ASP A 495 23.34 13.41 8.75
CA ASP A 495 23.20 14.84 8.99
C ASP A 495 22.10 15.36 8.07
N ASN A 496 21.02 15.90 8.63
CA ASN A 496 19.96 16.58 7.93
C ASN A 496 20.01 18.06 8.26
N SER A 497 19.93 18.90 7.23
CA SER A 497 19.80 20.34 7.38
C SER A 497 18.62 20.81 6.56
N VAL A 498 17.70 21.51 7.20
CA VAL A 498 16.53 22.11 6.58
C VAL A 498 16.44 23.55 7.05
N GLU A 499 16.76 24.51 6.16
CA GLU A 499 16.84 25.95 6.44
C GLU A 499 17.75 26.28 7.64
N SER A 500 17.19 26.38 8.86
CA SER A 500 17.92 26.71 10.08
C SER A 500 17.94 25.58 11.11
N GLU A 501 17.29 24.44 10.81
CA GLU A 501 17.22 23.30 11.72
C GLU A 501 18.20 22.21 11.26
N ASP A 502 19.14 21.85 12.12
CA ASP A 502 20.09 20.78 11.88
C ASP A 502 19.78 19.61 12.81
N THR A 503 19.70 18.41 12.25
CA THR A 503 19.57 17.17 13.03
C THR A 503 20.66 16.19 12.66
N THR A 504 21.27 15.56 13.64
CA THR A 504 22.27 14.51 13.44
C THR A 504 21.83 13.21 14.10
N THR A 505 21.74 12.14 13.31
CA THR A 505 21.40 10.79 13.82
C THR A 505 22.60 9.87 13.66
N TYR A 506 22.95 9.16 14.76
CA TYR A 506 23.94 8.10 14.76
C TYR A 506 23.24 6.76 15.00
N ASN A 507 23.36 5.82 14.05
CA ASN A 507 22.94 4.43 14.20
C ASN A 507 24.19 3.56 14.29
N TYR A 508 24.26 2.68 15.29
CA TYR A 508 25.40 1.79 15.46
C TYR A 508 24.97 0.40 15.88
N GLY A 509 25.75 -0.58 15.46
CA GLY A 509 25.47 -1.97 15.78
C GLY A 509 26.74 -2.83 15.77
N ALA A 510 26.73 -3.85 16.62
CA ALA A 510 27.74 -4.87 16.64
C ALA A 510 27.11 -6.24 16.91
N SER A 511 27.50 -7.24 16.16
CA SER A 511 27.02 -8.62 16.33
C SER A 511 28.18 -9.60 16.35
N LEU A 512 28.24 -10.42 17.38
CA LEU A 512 29.15 -11.56 17.51
C LEU A 512 28.33 -12.85 17.32
N VAL A 513 28.68 -13.63 16.31
CA VAL A 513 28.06 -14.92 16.05
C VAL A 513 29.04 -16.03 16.39
N ALA A 514 28.58 -17.02 17.16
CA ALA A 514 29.32 -18.22 17.52
C ALA A 514 28.58 -19.46 17.04
N ALA A 515 29.12 -20.17 16.06
CA ALA A 515 28.64 -21.45 15.55
C ALA A 515 29.42 -22.58 16.22
N TRP A 516 29.07 -22.92 17.47
CA TRP A 516 29.79 -23.93 18.28
C TRP A 516 29.77 -25.32 17.66
N LEU A 517 28.61 -25.63 17.05
CA LEU A 517 28.36 -26.87 16.34
C LEU A 517 27.56 -26.58 15.08
N ASN A 518 27.54 -27.48 14.11
CA ASN A 518 26.64 -27.39 12.95
C ASN A 518 25.15 -27.35 13.38
N THR A 519 24.87 -27.78 14.61
CA THR A 519 23.52 -27.85 15.19
C THR A 519 23.27 -26.81 16.27
N PHE A 520 24.25 -26.01 16.65
CA PHE A 520 24.11 -25.02 17.71
C PHE A 520 24.89 -23.74 17.41
N SER A 521 24.15 -22.61 17.34
CA SER A 521 24.71 -21.29 17.14
C SER A 521 24.13 -20.27 18.12
N GLN A 522 24.93 -19.28 18.46
CA GLN A 522 24.53 -18.15 19.29
C GLN A 522 24.94 -16.86 18.60
N SER A 523 24.13 -15.80 18.76
CA SER A 523 24.50 -14.45 18.36
C SER A 523 24.21 -13.47 19.49
N LEU A 524 25.17 -12.63 19.78
CA LEU A 524 25.01 -11.48 20.69
C LEU A 524 25.04 -10.22 19.82
N THR A 525 23.95 -9.46 19.85
CA THR A 525 23.80 -8.24 19.06
C THR A 525 23.58 -7.05 20.00
N TYR A 526 24.34 -6.00 19.81
CA TYR A 526 24.13 -4.70 20.42
C TYR A 526 23.79 -3.71 19.30
N SER A 527 22.76 -2.89 19.49
CA SER A 527 22.39 -1.82 18.54
C SER A 527 21.89 -0.60 19.30
N GLY A 528 22.10 0.57 18.71
CA GLY A 528 21.60 1.80 19.27
C GLY A 528 21.46 2.91 18.24
N THR A 529 20.63 3.88 18.60
CA THR A 529 20.42 5.14 17.89
C THR A 529 20.65 6.28 18.88
N TYR A 530 21.38 7.30 18.44
CA TYR A 530 21.53 8.57 19.14
C TYR A 530 21.08 9.67 18.18
N LEU A 531 20.15 10.48 18.64
CA LEU A 531 19.58 11.62 17.92
C LEU A 531 20.02 12.89 18.61
N ASP A 532 20.53 13.85 17.84
CA ASP A 532 20.94 15.18 18.28
C ASP A 532 20.14 16.23 17.52
N GLU A 533 19.25 16.92 18.20
CA GLU A 533 18.36 17.94 17.67
C GLU A 533 18.48 19.23 18.49
N GLU A 534 18.03 20.34 17.93
CA GLU A 534 18.00 21.64 18.63
C GLU A 534 17.17 21.58 19.93
N LEU A 535 16.13 20.77 19.97
CA LEU A 535 15.25 20.57 21.12
C LEU A 535 15.83 19.67 22.21
N GLY A 536 16.94 18.97 21.94
CA GLY A 536 17.62 18.08 22.89
C GLY A 536 18.05 16.76 22.23
N ASN A 537 18.55 15.86 23.06
CA ASN A 537 19.10 14.59 22.59
C ASN A 537 18.20 13.44 23.01
N ALA A 538 18.09 12.42 22.15
CA ALA A 538 17.47 11.15 22.49
C ALA A 538 18.43 9.99 22.24
N TYR A 539 18.30 8.93 22.99
CA TYR A 539 19.00 7.68 22.68
C TYR A 539 18.14 6.45 22.94
N GLN A 540 18.33 5.46 22.09
CA GLN A 540 17.74 4.14 22.23
C GLN A 540 18.84 3.10 22.04
N ASN A 541 18.93 2.16 22.96
CA ASN A 541 19.92 1.08 22.88
C ASN A 541 19.26 -0.26 23.18
N SER A 542 19.80 -1.33 22.59
CA SER A 542 19.34 -2.69 22.85
C SER A 542 20.47 -3.69 22.78
N ILE A 543 20.36 -4.73 23.59
CA ILE A 543 21.24 -5.90 23.56
C ILE A 543 20.38 -7.16 23.47
N PHE A 544 20.69 -8.02 22.52
CA PHE A 544 19.98 -9.29 22.29
C PHE A 544 20.95 -10.45 22.22
N LEU A 545 20.63 -11.52 22.94
CA LEU A 545 21.27 -12.82 22.83
C LEU A 545 20.28 -13.78 22.18
N ARG A 546 20.64 -14.34 21.04
CA ARG A 546 19.88 -15.36 20.33
C ARG A 546 20.64 -16.69 20.37
N SER A 547 19.96 -17.77 20.70
CA SER A 547 20.49 -19.14 20.67
C SER A 547 19.59 -20.01 19.79
N ASN A 548 20.16 -20.66 18.78
CA ASN A 548 19.48 -21.58 17.88
C ASN A 548 20.11 -23.00 18.03
N ALA A 549 19.26 -23.98 18.18
CA ALA A 549 19.69 -25.37 18.30
C ALA A 549 18.86 -26.29 17.40
N ALA A 550 19.52 -27.13 16.57
CA ALA A 550 18.91 -28.28 15.92
C ALA A 550 19.15 -29.49 16.80
N LEU A 551 18.18 -29.81 17.67
CA LEU A 551 18.34 -30.85 18.71
C LEU A 551 18.33 -32.26 18.13
N TYR A 552 17.53 -32.45 17.07
CA TYR A 552 17.40 -33.70 16.34
C TYR A 552 16.95 -33.43 14.90
N ARG A 553 17.04 -34.44 14.03
CA ARG A 553 16.51 -34.32 12.66
C ARG A 553 15.00 -34.00 12.72
N GLY A 554 14.62 -32.80 12.21
CA GLY A 554 13.25 -32.33 12.28
C GLY A 554 12.84 -31.68 13.61
N TRP A 555 13.80 -31.40 14.51
CA TRP A 555 13.53 -30.68 15.76
C TRP A 555 14.52 -29.55 15.95
N SER A 556 14.03 -28.31 15.87
CA SER A 556 14.80 -27.10 16.12
C SER A 556 14.19 -26.28 17.26
N LEU A 557 15.03 -25.60 18.01
CA LEU A 557 14.67 -24.72 19.13
C LEU A 557 15.43 -23.42 18.97
N PHE A 558 14.76 -22.30 19.27
CA PHE A 558 15.43 -21.01 19.50
C PHE A 558 15.03 -20.42 20.86
N VAL A 559 15.94 -19.67 21.45
CA VAL A 559 15.69 -18.84 22.64
C VAL A 559 16.39 -17.52 22.42
N ASP A 560 15.63 -16.44 22.47
CA ASP A 560 16.10 -15.06 22.35
C ASP A 560 15.82 -14.32 23.66
N GLY A 561 16.80 -13.61 24.19
CA GLY A 561 16.66 -12.71 25.33
C GLY A 561 17.20 -11.35 24.99
N GLY A 562 16.46 -10.29 25.31
CA GLY A 562 16.83 -8.93 25.00
C GLY A 562 16.53 -7.94 26.12
N TYR A 563 17.31 -6.88 26.16
CA TYR A 563 17.11 -5.72 27.01
C TYR A 563 17.33 -4.45 26.20
N GLY A 564 16.33 -3.57 26.20
CA GLY A 564 16.37 -2.25 25.58
C GLY A 564 16.22 -1.16 26.62
N TRP A 565 16.83 -0.01 26.36
CA TRP A 565 16.64 1.21 27.14
C TRP A 565 16.62 2.42 26.21
N GLU A 566 15.72 3.33 26.49
CA GLU A 566 15.44 4.52 25.69
C GLU A 566 15.25 5.73 26.60
N GLU A 567 15.75 6.87 26.16
CA GLU A 567 15.52 8.18 26.76
C GLU A 567 15.06 9.12 25.63
N PRO A 568 13.73 9.43 25.60
CA PRO A 568 13.15 10.30 24.56
C PRO A 568 13.61 11.75 24.70
N VAL A 569 13.52 12.52 23.62
CA VAL A 569 13.80 13.98 23.60
C VAL A 569 12.93 14.67 24.65
N GLN A 570 13.53 15.59 25.41
CA GLN A 570 12.87 16.42 26.44
C GLN A 570 12.11 15.64 27.53
N SER A 571 12.28 14.34 27.64
CA SER A 571 11.68 13.53 28.68
C SER A 571 12.70 13.24 29.79
N SER A 572 12.29 13.43 31.04
CA SER A 572 13.06 12.93 32.18
C SER A 572 12.79 11.45 32.48
N SER A 573 11.96 10.81 31.70
CA SER A 573 11.56 9.41 31.90
C SER A 573 12.41 8.47 31.04
N GLN A 574 12.98 7.46 31.67
CA GLN A 574 13.67 6.37 30.97
C GLN A 574 12.70 5.21 30.74
N ILE A 575 12.63 4.73 29.50
CA ILE A 575 11.86 3.54 29.14
C ILE A 575 12.81 2.35 29.05
N THR A 576 12.46 1.25 29.71
CA THR A 576 13.24 0.01 29.67
C THR A 576 12.35 -1.15 29.26
N THR A 577 12.82 -1.97 28.31
CA THR A 577 12.06 -3.10 27.76
C THR A 577 12.86 -4.39 27.89
N TRP A 578 12.29 -5.39 28.54
CA TRP A 578 12.78 -6.75 28.57
C TRP A 578 11.98 -7.62 27.61
N THR A 579 12.67 -8.38 26.79
CA THR A 579 12.02 -9.32 25.85
C THR A 579 12.62 -10.71 26.03
N LEU A 580 11.75 -11.71 26.16
CA LEU A 580 12.12 -13.12 26.09
C LEU A 580 11.24 -13.79 25.04
N ARG A 581 11.87 -14.38 24.03
CA ARG A 581 11.17 -15.13 23.00
C ARG A 581 11.79 -16.51 22.90
N SER A 582 10.95 -17.53 22.87
CA SER A 582 11.39 -18.91 22.62
C SER A 582 10.43 -19.60 21.67
N GLY A 583 10.95 -20.50 20.88
CA GLY A 583 10.09 -21.27 19.99
C GLY A 583 10.75 -22.58 19.56
N THR A 584 9.92 -23.55 19.26
CA THR A 584 10.38 -24.84 18.78
C THR A 584 9.55 -25.28 17.59
N ASN A 585 10.24 -25.81 16.59
CA ASN A 585 9.64 -26.47 15.45
C ASN A 585 9.97 -27.96 15.57
N VAL A 586 8.94 -28.81 15.60
CA VAL A 586 9.06 -30.26 15.71
C VAL A 586 8.37 -30.90 14.52
N LYS A 587 9.12 -31.63 13.72
CA LYS A 587 8.65 -32.39 12.57
C LYS A 587 8.91 -33.90 12.82
N PRO A 588 8.00 -34.57 13.53
CA PRO A 588 8.19 -35.97 13.91
C PRO A 588 8.25 -36.90 12.69
N ASN A 589 7.54 -36.53 11.63
CA ASN A 589 7.52 -37.23 10.35
C ASN A 589 7.16 -36.21 9.24
N ASP A 590 7.15 -36.63 7.98
CA ASP A 590 6.86 -35.77 6.84
C ASP A 590 5.41 -35.28 6.78
N LYS A 591 4.52 -35.82 7.60
CA LYS A 591 3.10 -35.51 7.62
C LYS A 591 2.69 -34.53 8.73
N LEU A 592 3.49 -34.36 9.77
CA LEU A 592 3.16 -33.54 10.93
C LEU A 592 4.29 -32.57 11.23
N THR A 593 3.91 -31.28 11.33
CA THR A 593 4.78 -30.22 11.82
C THR A 593 4.09 -29.49 12.95
N LEU A 594 4.77 -29.31 14.07
CA LEU A 594 4.30 -28.57 15.24
C LEU A 594 5.22 -27.39 15.49
N ASN A 595 4.63 -26.21 15.67
CA ASN A 595 5.33 -25.00 16.08
C ASN A 595 4.77 -24.54 17.41
N LEU A 596 5.64 -24.30 18.38
CA LEU A 596 5.31 -23.70 19.67
C LEU A 596 6.14 -22.45 19.81
N ASN A 597 5.50 -21.32 20.12
CA ASN A 597 6.17 -20.03 20.33
C ASN A 597 5.69 -19.41 21.63
N TYR A 598 6.61 -18.78 22.34
CA TYR A 598 6.35 -18.00 23.54
C TYR A 598 7.06 -16.65 23.41
N LEU A 599 6.35 -15.58 23.70
CA LEU A 599 6.83 -14.20 23.78
C LEU A 599 6.46 -13.63 25.14
N TYR A 600 7.43 -13.02 25.79
CA TYR A 600 7.24 -12.19 26.97
C TYR A 600 7.94 -10.86 26.76
N THR A 601 7.19 -9.76 26.92
CA THR A 601 7.72 -8.41 26.88
C THR A 601 7.30 -7.68 28.15
N ARG A 602 8.21 -6.94 28.75
CA ARG A 602 7.93 -6.09 29.92
C ARG A 602 8.56 -4.73 29.70
N THR A 603 7.71 -3.71 29.72
CA THR A 603 8.12 -2.31 29.57
C THR A 603 7.91 -1.58 30.89
N ASN A 604 8.93 -0.84 31.35
CA ASN A 604 8.86 0.02 32.50
C ASN A 604 9.21 1.45 32.05
N GLN A 605 8.42 2.41 32.49
CA GLN A 605 8.70 3.83 32.28
C GLN A 605 8.91 4.50 33.64
N SER A 606 10.08 5.14 33.85
CA SER A 606 10.37 5.86 35.06
C SER A 606 9.61 7.19 35.12
N GLY A 607 9.05 7.56 36.26
CA GLY A 607 8.37 8.84 36.43
C GLY A 607 6.85 8.84 36.20
N LEU A 608 6.27 7.76 35.75
CA LEU A 608 4.81 7.57 35.74
C LEU A 608 4.35 6.65 36.86
N GLU A 609 3.25 6.98 37.53
CA GLU A 609 2.60 6.11 38.55
C GLU A 609 1.96 4.85 37.93
N ILE A 610 2.04 4.69 36.61
CA ILE A 610 1.52 3.52 35.88
C ILE A 610 2.52 2.38 36.10
N GLY A 611 2.03 1.26 36.61
CA GLY A 611 2.84 0.07 36.85
C GLY A 611 3.42 -0.49 35.53
N PRO A 612 4.41 -1.40 35.61
CA PRO A 612 5.05 -1.96 34.44
C PRO A 612 4.03 -2.72 33.59
N ASP A 613 3.98 -2.40 32.31
CA ASP A 613 3.21 -3.13 31.32
C ASP A 613 3.88 -4.45 30.95
N SER A 614 3.13 -5.55 30.88
CA SER A 614 3.67 -6.85 30.53
C SER A 614 2.75 -7.62 29.59
N ASP A 615 3.29 -7.95 28.41
CA ASP A 615 2.65 -8.80 27.42
C ASP A 615 3.23 -10.21 27.44
N LYS A 616 2.33 -11.19 27.44
CA LYS A 616 2.69 -12.60 27.28
C LYS A 616 1.86 -13.19 26.14
N GLN A 617 2.52 -13.84 25.22
CA GLN A 617 1.85 -14.56 24.13
C GLN A 617 2.37 -15.99 24.04
N PHE A 618 1.44 -16.91 23.90
CA PHE A 618 1.77 -18.31 23.66
C PHE A 618 1.00 -18.82 22.45
N ASP A 619 1.71 -19.31 21.44
CA ASP A 619 1.16 -19.83 20.19
C ASP A 619 1.47 -21.32 20.04
N ILE A 620 0.44 -22.09 19.70
CA ILE A 620 0.58 -23.48 19.25
C ILE A 620 0.04 -23.57 17.83
N GLN A 621 0.85 -24.12 16.91
CA GLN A 621 0.43 -24.38 15.53
C GLN A 621 0.74 -25.82 15.16
N ALA A 622 -0.20 -26.46 14.51
CA ALA A 622 -0.06 -27.81 13.99
C ALA A 622 -0.46 -27.86 12.51
N PHE A 623 0.42 -28.40 11.68
CA PHE A 623 0.16 -28.74 10.29
C PHE A 623 0.19 -30.26 10.15
N PHE A 624 -0.90 -30.83 9.68
CA PHE A 624 -1.00 -32.28 9.52
C PHE A 624 -1.52 -32.64 8.12
N ASN A 625 -0.67 -33.30 7.33
CA ASN A 625 -0.97 -33.74 5.98
C ASN A 625 -1.00 -35.31 5.96
N PRO A 626 -2.11 -35.92 6.40
CA PRO A 626 -2.20 -37.40 6.44
C PRO A 626 -2.05 -38.03 5.06
N PHE A 627 -2.53 -37.34 4.03
CA PHE A 627 -2.45 -37.70 2.62
C PHE A 627 -2.02 -36.51 1.80
N ASP A 628 -1.49 -36.70 0.60
CA ASP A 628 -1.11 -35.61 -0.32
C ASP A 628 -2.29 -34.72 -0.72
N THR A 629 -3.50 -35.27 -0.59
CA THR A 629 -4.76 -34.60 -0.93
C THR A 629 -5.49 -33.98 0.24
N LEU A 630 -4.99 -34.12 1.47
CA LEU A 630 -5.66 -33.61 2.67
C LEU A 630 -4.67 -32.89 3.56
N SER A 631 -4.93 -31.62 3.84
CA SER A 631 -4.18 -30.82 4.80
C SER A 631 -5.09 -30.28 5.90
N LEU A 632 -4.61 -30.38 7.13
CA LEU A 632 -5.24 -29.86 8.32
C LEU A 632 -4.29 -28.86 8.99
N PHE A 633 -4.84 -27.74 9.40
CA PHE A 633 -4.13 -26.73 10.15
C PHE A 633 -4.90 -26.38 11.41
N ALA A 634 -4.19 -26.20 12.51
CA ALA A 634 -4.73 -25.73 13.77
C ALA A 634 -3.76 -24.72 14.39
N LYS A 635 -4.26 -23.58 14.80
CA LYS A 635 -3.53 -22.57 15.58
C LYS A 635 -4.35 -22.15 16.77
N VAL A 636 -3.73 -22.07 17.93
CA VAL A 636 -4.28 -21.45 19.14
C VAL A 636 -3.26 -20.50 19.70
N SER A 637 -3.68 -19.27 19.95
CA SER A 637 -2.87 -18.20 20.55
C SER A 637 -3.56 -17.72 21.83
N TRP A 638 -2.78 -17.57 22.90
CA TRP A 638 -3.18 -16.89 24.13
C TRP A 638 -2.34 -15.63 24.28
N VAL A 639 -2.99 -14.52 24.47
CA VAL A 639 -2.34 -13.23 24.69
C VAL A 639 -2.83 -12.67 26.01
N ASP A 640 -1.90 -12.48 26.94
CA ASP A 640 -2.15 -11.93 28.28
C ASP A 640 -1.50 -10.54 28.36
N ARG A 641 -2.32 -9.50 28.54
CA ARG A 641 -1.92 -8.09 28.64
C ARG A 641 -2.61 -7.48 29.85
N ASP A 642 -1.88 -6.90 30.77
CA ASP A 642 -2.42 -6.10 31.90
C ASP A 642 -3.66 -6.69 32.58
N ASN A 643 -3.62 -7.96 32.97
CA ASN A 643 -4.72 -8.73 33.55
C ASN A 643 -5.89 -9.05 32.60
N ARG A 644 -5.65 -9.03 31.30
CA ARG A 644 -6.59 -9.47 30.26
C ARG A 644 -6.01 -10.65 29.52
N THR A 645 -6.87 -11.62 29.26
CA THR A 645 -6.47 -12.78 28.45
C THR A 645 -7.34 -12.89 27.23
N ASP A 646 -6.74 -12.75 26.06
CA ASP A 646 -7.39 -12.94 24.77
C ASP A 646 -6.97 -14.31 24.20
N THR A 647 -7.94 -15.01 23.62
CA THR A 647 -7.69 -16.31 22.99
C THR A 647 -8.15 -16.26 21.54
N PHE A 648 -7.25 -16.65 20.63
CA PHE A 648 -7.51 -16.75 19.20
C PHE A 648 -7.34 -18.20 18.76
N GLN A 649 -8.34 -18.72 18.08
CA GLN A 649 -8.32 -20.08 17.56
C GLN A 649 -8.61 -20.06 16.07
N ASN A 650 -7.78 -20.76 15.29
CA ASN A 650 -7.96 -20.92 13.85
C ASN A 650 -7.77 -22.39 13.48
N TYR A 651 -8.76 -22.97 12.85
CA TYR A 651 -8.71 -24.33 12.32
C TYR A 651 -9.08 -24.29 10.85
N SER A 652 -8.29 -24.96 10.03
CA SER A 652 -8.64 -25.12 8.62
C SER A 652 -8.40 -26.52 8.11
N LEU A 653 -9.25 -26.93 7.18
CA LEU A 653 -9.16 -28.17 6.44
C LEU A 653 -9.19 -27.83 4.95
N ASN A 654 -8.28 -28.42 4.20
CA ASN A 654 -8.29 -28.39 2.76
C ASN A 654 -8.18 -29.84 2.24
N TRP A 655 -9.16 -30.23 1.42
CA TRP A 655 -9.24 -31.57 0.87
C TRP A 655 -9.46 -31.53 -0.63
N ALA A 656 -8.51 -32.07 -1.39
CA ALA A 656 -8.59 -32.26 -2.83
C ALA A 656 -8.76 -33.76 -3.12
N PRO A 657 -10.01 -34.27 -3.28
CA PRO A 657 -10.25 -35.71 -3.44
C PRO A 657 -9.58 -36.31 -4.68
N PHE A 658 -9.27 -35.47 -5.69
CA PHE A 658 -8.58 -35.90 -6.90
C PHE A 658 -7.12 -35.41 -6.90
N PRO A 659 -6.16 -36.23 -7.35
CA PRO A 659 -4.74 -35.87 -7.34
C PRO A 659 -4.36 -34.68 -8.21
N ASP A 660 -5.16 -34.38 -9.25
CA ASP A 660 -5.02 -33.22 -10.14
C ASP A 660 -5.44 -31.90 -9.47
N GLY A 661 -6.15 -31.97 -8.33
CA GLY A 661 -6.62 -30.80 -7.60
C GLY A 661 -7.81 -30.07 -8.22
N ASP A 662 -8.45 -30.66 -9.21
CA ASP A 662 -9.59 -30.05 -9.92
C ASP A 662 -10.78 -29.76 -9.02
N LEU A 663 -10.95 -30.51 -7.95
CA LEU A 663 -11.99 -30.31 -6.96
C LEU A 663 -11.35 -30.17 -5.57
N GLN A 664 -11.64 -29.07 -4.89
CA GLN A 664 -11.14 -28.80 -3.56
C GLN A 664 -12.29 -28.40 -2.63
N PHE A 665 -12.31 -28.97 -1.46
CA PHE A 665 -13.17 -28.58 -0.35
C PHE A 665 -12.31 -27.90 0.71
N PHE A 666 -12.76 -26.76 1.19
CA PHE A 666 -12.09 -26.10 2.31
C PHE A 666 -13.11 -25.78 3.41
N PHE A 667 -12.60 -25.75 4.61
CA PHE A 667 -13.37 -25.39 5.79
C PHE A 667 -12.48 -24.58 6.71
N ILE A 668 -13.02 -23.46 7.21
CA ILE A 668 -12.35 -22.56 8.14
C ILE A 668 -13.23 -22.39 9.37
N TYR A 669 -12.61 -22.45 10.54
CA TYR A 669 -13.21 -22.07 11.80
C TYR A 669 -12.27 -21.11 12.52
N ASN A 670 -12.77 -19.93 12.85
CA ASN A 670 -12.06 -18.94 13.66
C ASN A 670 -12.89 -18.63 14.91
N GLU A 671 -12.20 -18.52 16.04
CA GLU A 671 -12.82 -18.06 17.30
C GLU A 671 -11.89 -17.07 17.98
N THR A 672 -12.47 -15.93 18.40
CA THR A 672 -11.79 -14.89 19.15
C THR A 672 -12.55 -14.69 20.46
N LEU A 673 -11.86 -14.80 21.57
CA LEU A 673 -12.39 -14.55 22.91
C LEU A 673 -11.55 -13.45 23.55
N ARG A 674 -12.17 -12.33 23.95
CA ARG A 674 -11.52 -11.22 24.66
C ARG A 674 -12.16 -11.05 26.04
N SER A 675 -11.35 -11.07 27.05
CA SER A 675 -11.83 -11.07 28.44
C SER A 675 -12.28 -9.69 28.94
N GLN A 676 -11.86 -8.60 28.29
CA GLN A 676 -12.18 -7.23 28.75
C GLN A 676 -13.64 -6.86 28.55
N ASP A 677 -14.20 -7.18 27.36
CA ASP A 677 -15.52 -6.72 26.92
C ASP A 677 -16.52 -7.88 26.85
N ASP A 678 -16.15 -9.05 27.42
CA ASP A 678 -16.88 -10.34 27.22
C ASP A 678 -17.14 -10.60 25.72
N TYR A 679 -16.17 -10.17 24.86
CA TYR A 679 -16.32 -10.29 23.43
C TYR A 679 -16.02 -11.72 22.99
N GLU A 680 -16.96 -12.26 22.24
CA GLU A 680 -16.84 -13.56 21.59
C GLU A 680 -17.19 -13.40 20.11
N GLU A 681 -16.30 -13.84 19.24
CA GLU A 681 -16.56 -13.93 17.81
C GLU A 681 -16.29 -15.35 17.32
N ARG A 682 -17.20 -15.89 16.52
CA ARG A 682 -17.05 -17.18 15.83
C ARG A 682 -17.35 -17.03 14.36
N VAL A 683 -16.47 -17.58 13.53
CA VAL A 683 -16.61 -17.61 12.07
C VAL A 683 -16.49 -19.04 11.59
N ILE A 684 -17.47 -19.50 10.82
CA ILE A 684 -17.47 -20.83 10.19
C ILE A 684 -17.62 -20.64 8.69
N GLY A 685 -16.66 -21.19 7.91
CA GLY A 685 -16.61 -21.00 6.46
C GLY A 685 -16.34 -22.29 5.69
N PRO A 686 -17.35 -23.06 5.31
CA PRO A 686 -17.20 -24.11 4.31
C PRO A 686 -17.14 -23.52 2.89
N GLY A 687 -16.34 -24.15 2.02
CA GLY A 687 -16.28 -23.75 0.64
C GLY A 687 -15.85 -24.89 -0.29
N LEU A 688 -16.08 -24.64 -1.56
CA LEU A 688 -15.83 -25.55 -2.66
C LEU A 688 -15.17 -24.77 -3.81
N LYS A 689 -14.08 -25.29 -4.33
CA LYS A 689 -13.44 -24.81 -5.54
C LYS A 689 -13.36 -25.94 -6.55
N TRP A 690 -13.89 -25.70 -7.74
CA TRP A 690 -13.96 -26.71 -8.80
C TRP A 690 -13.48 -26.15 -10.13
N THR A 691 -12.41 -26.75 -10.64
CA THR A 691 -11.91 -26.50 -12.00
C THR A 691 -12.63 -27.44 -12.96
N ILE A 692 -13.48 -26.89 -13.81
CA ILE A 692 -14.31 -27.65 -14.77
C ILE A 692 -13.54 -27.80 -16.07
N GLY A 693 -12.65 -28.79 -16.14
CA GLY A 693 -11.76 -28.93 -17.27
C GLY A 693 -10.94 -27.67 -17.53
N ARG A 694 -10.66 -27.32 -18.79
CA ARG A 694 -9.90 -26.12 -19.17
C ARG A 694 -10.77 -24.87 -19.37
N PHE A 695 -12.08 -24.98 -19.18
CA PHE A 695 -13.03 -23.95 -19.60
C PHE A 695 -13.65 -23.17 -18.44
N GLY A 696 -13.58 -23.65 -17.24
CA GLY A 696 -14.29 -23.01 -16.14
C GLY A 696 -13.70 -23.21 -14.76
N LEU A 697 -13.95 -22.25 -13.90
CA LEU A 697 -13.66 -22.30 -12.47
C LEU A 697 -14.92 -21.89 -11.72
N LEU A 698 -15.37 -22.75 -10.82
CA LEU A 698 -16.44 -22.44 -9.87
C LEU A 698 -15.85 -22.40 -8.47
N ASP A 699 -16.11 -21.30 -7.76
CA ASP A 699 -15.72 -21.11 -6.36
C ASP A 699 -16.97 -20.71 -5.57
N LEU A 700 -17.33 -21.53 -4.59
CA LEU A 700 -18.48 -21.30 -3.71
C LEU A 700 -17.98 -21.27 -2.28
N ALA A 701 -18.33 -20.22 -1.55
CA ALA A 701 -18.01 -20.08 -0.15
C ALA A 701 -19.24 -19.61 0.64
N TYR A 702 -19.49 -20.25 1.77
CA TYR A 702 -20.47 -19.81 2.73
C TYR A 702 -19.76 -19.45 4.02
N THR A 703 -20.06 -18.29 4.55
CA THR A 703 -19.51 -17.82 5.83
C THR A 703 -20.67 -17.53 6.78
N TRP A 704 -20.63 -18.13 7.93
CA TRP A 704 -21.46 -17.75 9.06
C TRP A 704 -20.56 -17.15 10.13
N SER A 705 -20.89 -15.94 10.59
CA SER A 705 -20.19 -15.31 11.70
C SER A 705 -21.19 -14.86 12.77
N ARG A 706 -20.74 -14.93 14.01
CA ARG A 706 -21.44 -14.41 15.16
C ARG A 706 -20.45 -13.71 16.05
N SER A 707 -20.71 -12.43 16.34
CA SER A 707 -19.98 -11.68 17.35
C SER A 707 -20.94 -11.24 18.45
N GLU A 708 -20.47 -11.27 19.68
CA GLU A 708 -21.23 -10.89 20.86
C GLU A 708 -20.31 -10.20 21.87
N ASP A 709 -20.70 -9.03 22.34
CA ASP A 709 -20.04 -8.29 23.41
C ASP A 709 -21.06 -7.86 24.47
N ASN A 710 -20.67 -7.01 25.41
CA ASN A 710 -21.55 -6.50 26.46
C ASN A 710 -22.68 -5.59 25.95
N VAL A 711 -22.52 -5.01 24.74
CA VAL A 711 -23.41 -4.01 24.15
C VAL A 711 -24.36 -4.62 23.14
N GLN A 712 -23.83 -5.45 22.25
CA GLN A 712 -24.53 -5.94 21.07
C GLN A 712 -24.22 -7.41 20.74
N LYS A 713 -25.09 -7.96 19.91
CA LYS A 713 -24.91 -9.26 19.30
C LYS A 713 -25.19 -9.14 17.81
N VAL A 714 -24.26 -9.62 16.99
CA VAL A 714 -24.36 -9.62 15.53
C VAL A 714 -24.28 -11.06 15.03
N ASP A 715 -25.26 -11.48 14.26
CA ASP A 715 -25.25 -12.73 13.50
C ASP A 715 -25.23 -12.38 11.99
N SER A 716 -24.25 -12.90 11.24
CA SER A 716 -24.12 -12.68 9.80
C SER A 716 -23.99 -13.98 9.03
N LYS A 717 -24.59 -14.04 7.86
CA LYS A 717 -24.51 -15.16 6.92
C LYS A 717 -24.22 -14.61 5.54
N ILE A 718 -23.17 -15.09 4.91
CA ILE A 718 -22.70 -14.63 3.60
C ILE A 718 -22.53 -15.83 2.69
N LEU A 719 -23.18 -15.83 1.54
CA LEU A 719 -22.97 -16.77 0.46
C LEU A 719 -22.28 -16.07 -0.70
N ASN A 720 -21.10 -16.53 -1.05
CA ASN A 720 -20.32 -16.05 -2.20
C ASN A 720 -20.26 -17.13 -3.29
N GLY A 721 -20.59 -16.75 -4.50
CA GLY A 721 -20.45 -17.59 -5.69
C GLY A 721 -19.64 -16.88 -6.77
N ASN A 722 -18.55 -17.48 -7.22
CA ASN A 722 -17.70 -16.96 -8.30
C ASN A 722 -17.62 -18.02 -9.41
N LEU A 723 -18.13 -17.67 -10.57
CA LEU A 723 -18.04 -18.50 -11.78
C LEU A 723 -17.19 -17.73 -12.81
N ARG A 724 -16.09 -18.35 -13.24
CA ARG A 724 -15.24 -17.84 -14.31
C ARG A 724 -15.27 -18.80 -15.48
N ILE A 725 -15.53 -18.28 -16.67
CA ILE A 725 -15.57 -19.03 -17.93
C ILE A 725 -14.49 -18.44 -18.85
N ILE A 726 -13.66 -19.30 -19.45
CA ILE A 726 -12.53 -18.92 -20.31
C ILE A 726 -12.68 -19.68 -21.62
N PHE A 727 -12.59 -18.97 -22.75
CA PHE A 727 -12.66 -19.54 -24.09
C PHE A 727 -11.44 -19.17 -24.93
#